data_4d4fda41cd5ede7b902102a9e8004445
#
_entry.id   4d4fda41cd5ede7b902102a9e8004445
#
_cell.length_a   1.000
_cell.length_b   1.000
_cell.length_c   1.000
_cell.angle_alpha   90.00
_cell.angle_beta   90.00
_cell.angle_gamma   90.00
#
_symmetry.space_group_name_H-M   'P 1'
#
loop_
_entity.id
_entity.type
_entity.pdbx_description
1 polymer ?
#
loop_
_entity_poly.entity_id
_entity_poly.type
_entity_poly.pdbx_seq_one_letter_code
_entity_poly.pdbx_strand_id
1 'polypeptide(L)'
;MKTSKPLLTLRMLFPAAASFIVLLLGEWIARGSLTADTFISFIFPHFGAYLLAWLLLFLVWELLDWVLRIPPLATLGMAVLGCAPCAVNFYTMQLRGEPFLPWDLMQVSEAAGVASAAGLKLQTSMVVSIVLVLALTVASFFVYRGRLRQRWLPRLAGTGASAAALCLLIFGVYLQPAVTQVLGITPDAWMQDRYYRYYGVLTGFMTNLTNLEIAKPEGYSEQAVDDILDNVAESEKFSTGPMYAGSYAATTPKEEQAKQPTIIYVMDESYWDVSELEQYGITFDTDVSQNLHALQQTSAYGRAYSPSFGGGTCDVEFEALTGYSVSFLPSGSKPYQQHVTKPMFALPNYLKLKGYQTAAVHCFWAKYWSRDKAYPNLGFSDFISLEDMHGVTKVRKHYWTSGLVTDDSMADQIIQQYEKMSTDSDKPIFLHAVTMQNHTNYNRDNYPDDERVHVVSHPVGLKSSTVGALEDFATGIRDADAMLGKLTAYFSQVDEPVILVFWGDHYNPIDSNYDVYTTTGYASGSSTDPRLHQTTLLMWSNYSQQQVDFGTIAAYDISPVMMELFGLEQPLYFQFLNRQLRVASRSCTRGTTMNLDGTTTQQPTEFQQRWTNEHWMLQYDLMFGKGYALNRMGVAGLSGMNTGK
;
A
#
# COMPACT_ATOMS: atom_id res chain seq x y z
N MET A 1 -7.81 5.34 60.44
CA MET A 1 -6.69 4.41 60.45
C MET A 1 -5.51 5.10 59.77
N LYS A 2 -4.37 5.25 60.49
CA LYS A 2 -3.12 5.75 59.89
C LYS A 2 -2.61 4.67 58.91
N THR A 3 -2.49 5.03 57.64
CA THR A 3 -1.86 4.15 56.63
C THR A 3 -0.44 3.82 57.08
N SER A 4 -0.05 2.55 57.10
CA SER A 4 1.32 2.15 57.42
C SER A 4 2.31 2.72 56.40
N LYS A 5 3.51 3.09 56.83
CA LYS A 5 4.57 3.61 55.93
C LYS A 5 4.77 2.73 54.67
N PRO A 6 4.87 1.38 54.77
CA PRO A 6 5.05 0.53 53.62
C PRO A 6 3.89 0.58 52.59
N LEU A 7 2.63 0.75 53.05
CA LEU A 7 1.49 0.89 52.17
C LEU A 7 1.48 2.23 51.40
N LEU A 8 1.95 3.29 52.05
CA LEU A 8 2.10 4.59 51.39
C LEU A 8 3.18 4.53 50.30
N THR A 9 4.32 3.93 50.60
CA THR A 9 5.40 3.70 49.62
C THR A 9 4.91 2.86 48.45
N LEU A 10 4.16 1.77 48.69
CA LEU A 10 3.61 0.93 47.65
C LEU A 10 2.63 1.70 46.74
N ARG A 11 1.80 2.58 47.31
CA ARG A 11 0.90 3.45 46.52
C ARG A 11 1.63 4.45 45.64
N MET A 12 2.80 4.92 46.05
CA MET A 12 3.63 5.85 45.24
C MET A 12 4.36 5.14 44.13
N LEU A 13 4.81 3.90 44.33
CA LEU A 13 5.58 3.13 43.35
C LEU A 13 4.71 2.36 42.36
N PHE A 14 3.46 2.07 42.74
CA PHE A 14 2.57 1.24 41.92
C PHE A 14 2.35 1.77 40.47
N PRO A 15 2.09 3.07 40.25
CA PRO A 15 1.87 3.57 38.88
C PRO A 15 3.10 3.37 37.99
N ALA A 16 4.29 3.65 38.55
CA ALA A 16 5.56 3.48 37.84
C ALA A 16 5.85 2.01 37.50
N ALA A 17 5.62 1.10 38.46
CA ALA A 17 5.80 -0.34 38.23
C ALA A 17 4.74 -0.90 37.25
N ALA A 18 3.48 -0.52 37.42
CA ALA A 18 2.40 -0.98 36.57
C ALA A 18 2.57 -0.53 35.12
N SER A 19 2.94 0.74 34.88
CA SER A 19 3.21 1.25 33.54
C SER A 19 4.43 0.58 32.88
N PHE A 20 5.46 0.25 33.66
CA PHE A 20 6.60 -0.50 33.16
C PHE A 20 6.22 -1.94 32.75
N ILE A 21 5.43 -2.62 33.58
CA ILE A 21 4.92 -3.96 33.23
C ILE A 21 4.06 -3.91 31.98
N VAL A 22 3.15 -2.93 31.85
CA VAL A 22 2.31 -2.77 30.67
C VAL A 22 3.13 -2.50 29.41
N LEU A 23 4.19 -1.69 29.51
CA LEU A 23 5.12 -1.48 28.40
C LEU A 23 5.74 -2.80 27.92
N LEU A 24 6.26 -3.62 28.86
CA LEU A 24 6.84 -4.93 28.50
C LEU A 24 5.81 -5.90 27.91
N LEU A 25 4.57 -5.90 28.43
CA LEU A 25 3.49 -6.70 27.88
C LEU A 25 3.13 -6.26 26.45
N GLY A 26 3.09 -4.96 26.19
CA GLY A 26 2.89 -4.39 24.86
C GLY A 26 3.98 -4.85 23.88
N GLU A 27 5.25 -4.71 24.25
CA GLU A 27 6.37 -5.18 23.41
C GLU A 27 6.34 -6.70 23.19
N TRP A 28 5.93 -7.48 24.20
CA TRP A 28 5.76 -8.93 24.05
C TRP A 28 4.64 -9.26 23.04
N ILE A 29 3.52 -8.56 23.12
CA ILE A 29 2.44 -8.70 22.16
C ILE A 29 2.93 -8.36 20.75
N ALA A 30 3.55 -7.18 20.58
CA ALA A 30 3.96 -6.69 19.26
C ALA A 30 5.01 -7.58 18.57
N ARG A 31 5.88 -8.23 19.35
CA ARG A 31 6.97 -9.09 18.85
C ARG A 31 6.62 -10.59 18.86
N GLY A 32 5.52 -10.98 19.48
CA GLY A 32 5.17 -12.38 19.73
C GLY A 32 6.05 -13.09 20.77
N SER A 33 7.29 -12.63 20.99
CA SER A 33 8.23 -13.13 22.00
C SER A 33 9.12 -12.03 22.55
N LEU A 34 9.56 -12.19 23.80
CA LEU A 34 10.63 -11.39 24.41
C LEU A 34 11.79 -12.32 24.77
N THR A 35 12.90 -12.15 24.10
CA THR A 35 14.12 -12.93 24.31
C THR A 35 15.23 -12.05 24.88
N ALA A 36 16.34 -12.64 25.35
CA ALA A 36 17.51 -11.89 25.78
C ALA A 36 18.04 -10.98 24.63
N ASP A 37 17.99 -11.46 23.40
CA ASP A 37 18.36 -10.68 22.22
C ASP A 37 17.47 -9.44 22.05
N THR A 38 16.18 -9.53 22.33
CA THR A 38 15.27 -8.36 22.28
C THR A 38 15.76 -7.23 23.21
N PHE A 39 16.24 -7.56 24.39
CA PHE A 39 16.76 -6.57 25.32
C PHE A 39 18.11 -6.01 24.88
N ILE A 40 19.02 -6.88 24.43
CA ILE A 40 20.41 -6.53 24.08
C ILE A 40 20.46 -5.76 22.76
N SER A 41 19.72 -6.21 21.75
CA SER A 41 19.81 -5.64 20.39
C SER A 41 18.85 -4.47 20.16
N PHE A 42 17.76 -4.36 20.93
CA PHE A 42 16.73 -3.34 20.68
C PHE A 42 16.47 -2.43 21.89
N ILE A 43 16.11 -2.98 23.06
CA ILE A 43 15.63 -2.16 24.18
C ILE A 43 16.77 -1.36 24.83
N PHE A 44 17.88 -2.00 25.18
CA PHE A 44 18.98 -1.30 25.82
C PHE A 44 19.71 -0.28 24.94
N PRO A 45 20.02 -0.56 23.65
CA PRO A 45 20.61 0.44 22.77
C PRO A 45 19.71 1.66 22.54
N HIS A 46 18.39 1.48 22.60
CA HIS A 46 17.40 2.53 22.34
C HIS A 46 16.61 2.90 23.61
N PHE A 47 17.24 2.79 24.77
CA PHE A 47 16.61 3.02 26.08
C PHE A 47 15.82 4.32 26.17
N GLY A 48 16.27 5.40 25.52
CA GLY A 48 15.57 6.69 25.49
C GLY A 48 14.15 6.59 24.96
N ALA A 49 13.93 5.80 23.90
CA ALA A 49 12.61 5.59 23.31
C ALA A 49 11.66 4.82 24.25
N TYR A 50 12.18 3.78 24.90
CA TYR A 50 11.39 2.99 25.85
C TYR A 50 11.12 3.75 27.16
N LEU A 51 12.02 4.63 27.58
CA LEU A 51 11.80 5.54 28.69
C LEU A 51 10.66 6.53 28.40
N LEU A 52 10.60 7.08 27.17
CA LEU A 52 9.51 7.93 26.73
C LEU A 52 8.17 7.18 26.72
N ALA A 53 8.14 5.96 26.18
CA ALA A 53 6.94 5.13 26.16
C ALA A 53 6.46 4.78 27.58
N TRP A 54 7.39 4.48 28.48
CA TRP A 54 7.07 4.26 29.89
C TRP A 54 6.51 5.52 30.56
N LEU A 55 7.13 6.68 30.33
CA LEU A 55 6.67 7.95 30.85
C LEU A 55 5.28 8.34 30.33
N LEU A 56 5.02 8.06 29.04
CA LEU A 56 3.71 8.25 28.44
C LEU A 56 2.64 7.43 29.20
N LEU A 57 2.85 6.14 29.38
CA LEU A 57 1.92 5.27 30.11
C LEU A 57 1.76 5.69 31.57
N PHE A 58 2.86 6.08 32.23
CA PHE A 58 2.82 6.57 33.60
C PHE A 58 1.95 7.83 33.72
N LEU A 59 2.15 8.83 32.87
CA LEU A 59 1.35 10.06 32.86
C LEU A 59 -0.11 9.83 32.50
N VAL A 60 -0.38 8.88 31.58
CA VAL A 60 -1.75 8.44 31.28
C VAL A 60 -2.41 7.84 32.51
N TRP A 61 -1.70 6.98 33.27
CA TRP A 61 -2.23 6.41 34.50
C TRP A 61 -2.52 7.50 35.55
N GLU A 62 -1.61 8.43 35.75
CA GLU A 62 -1.78 9.56 36.70
C GLU A 62 -3.00 10.40 36.30
N LEU A 63 -3.12 10.79 35.02
CA LEU A 63 -4.26 11.57 34.54
C LEU A 63 -5.57 10.83 34.78
N LEU A 64 -5.64 9.56 34.40
CA LEU A 64 -6.84 8.73 34.59
C LEU A 64 -7.21 8.57 36.08
N ASP A 65 -6.20 8.37 36.97
CA ASP A 65 -6.47 8.28 38.41
C ASP A 65 -6.98 9.60 38.98
N TRP A 66 -6.40 10.73 38.58
CA TRP A 66 -6.87 12.05 39.04
C TRP A 66 -8.27 12.38 38.55
N VAL A 67 -8.61 11.98 37.29
CA VAL A 67 -9.93 12.20 36.68
C VAL A 67 -10.97 11.24 37.26
N LEU A 68 -10.71 9.94 37.23
CA LEU A 68 -11.69 8.89 37.58
C LEU A 68 -11.78 8.65 39.10
N ARG A 69 -10.65 8.76 39.79
CA ARG A 69 -10.50 8.40 41.22
C ARG A 69 -10.80 6.94 41.53
N ILE A 70 -10.67 6.10 40.53
CA ILE A 70 -10.87 4.65 40.59
C ILE A 70 -9.61 3.99 40.02
N PRO A 71 -8.57 3.75 40.86
CA PRO A 71 -7.28 3.22 40.40
C PRO A 71 -7.37 1.96 39.55
N PRO A 72 -8.28 1.00 39.81
CA PRO A 72 -8.47 -0.13 38.90
C PRO A 72 -8.88 0.27 37.48
N LEU A 73 -9.74 1.26 37.31
CA LEU A 73 -10.11 1.76 35.97
C LEU A 73 -8.98 2.55 35.32
N ALA A 74 -8.18 3.29 36.11
CA ALA A 74 -6.99 3.96 35.61
C ALA A 74 -5.95 2.93 35.12
N THR A 75 -5.74 1.84 35.87
CA THR A 75 -4.85 0.75 35.48
C THR A 75 -5.32 0.04 34.23
N LEU A 76 -6.61 -0.28 34.15
CA LEU A 76 -7.20 -0.92 32.97
C LEU A 76 -7.14 -0.01 31.74
N GLY A 77 -7.50 1.27 31.90
CA GLY A 77 -7.46 2.24 30.78
C GLY A 77 -6.05 2.46 30.24
N MET A 78 -5.06 2.62 31.15
CA MET A 78 -3.64 2.70 30.75
C MET A 78 -3.20 1.42 30.03
N ALA A 79 -3.57 0.24 30.55
CA ALA A 79 -3.18 -1.04 29.94
C ALA A 79 -3.81 -1.25 28.55
N VAL A 80 -5.06 -0.84 28.35
CA VAL A 80 -5.71 -0.86 27.05
C VAL A 80 -4.97 0.05 26.07
N LEU A 81 -4.66 1.29 26.47
CA LEU A 81 -3.91 2.23 25.63
C LEU A 81 -2.47 1.79 25.33
N GLY A 82 -1.86 1.00 26.22
CA GLY A 82 -0.53 0.44 26.02
C GLY A 82 -0.48 -0.83 25.19
N CYS A 83 -1.45 -1.74 25.38
CA CYS A 83 -1.41 -3.07 24.76
C CYS A 83 -2.23 -3.16 23.45
N ALA A 84 -3.33 -2.41 23.32
CA ALA A 84 -4.17 -2.51 22.11
C ALA A 84 -3.44 -2.04 20.83
N PRO A 85 -2.71 -0.90 20.82
CA PRO A 85 -1.90 -0.55 19.65
C PRO A 85 -0.86 -1.61 19.29
N CYS A 86 -0.26 -2.26 20.27
CA CYS A 86 0.71 -3.34 20.08
C CYS A 86 0.07 -4.60 19.48
N ALA A 87 -1.16 -4.92 19.88
CA ALA A 87 -1.90 -6.04 19.28
C ALA A 87 -2.31 -5.74 17.84
N VAL A 88 -2.78 -4.52 17.55
CA VAL A 88 -3.04 -4.08 16.18
C VAL A 88 -1.77 -4.16 15.35
N ASN A 89 -0.66 -3.61 15.85
CA ASN A 89 0.65 -3.66 15.19
C ASN A 89 1.10 -5.09 14.85
N PHE A 90 0.89 -6.04 15.75
CA PHE A 90 1.22 -7.44 15.49
C PHE A 90 0.49 -7.98 14.26
N TYR A 91 -0.82 -7.73 14.16
CA TYR A 91 -1.59 -8.21 13.02
C TYR A 91 -1.33 -7.43 11.74
N THR A 92 -1.14 -6.12 11.80
CA THR A 92 -0.79 -5.32 10.60
C THR A 92 0.56 -5.75 10.02
N MET A 93 1.54 -6.03 10.88
CA MET A 93 2.83 -6.60 10.46
C MET A 93 2.69 -7.97 9.78
N GLN A 94 1.79 -8.83 10.28
CA GLN A 94 1.56 -10.15 9.66
C GLN A 94 0.81 -10.07 8.33
N LEU A 95 -0.16 -9.18 8.23
CA LEU A 95 -1.06 -9.11 7.07
C LEU A 95 -0.49 -8.30 5.91
N ARG A 96 0.24 -7.23 6.19
CA ARG A 96 0.73 -6.30 5.17
C ARG A 96 2.22 -5.94 5.27
N GLY A 97 2.96 -6.50 6.25
CA GLY A 97 4.38 -6.18 6.44
C GLY A 97 4.67 -4.77 6.96
N GLU A 98 3.65 -3.98 7.27
CA GLU A 98 3.78 -2.60 7.78
C GLU A 98 3.27 -2.48 9.21
N PRO A 99 3.89 -1.63 10.06
CA PRO A 99 3.45 -1.40 11.42
C PRO A 99 2.13 -0.62 11.47
N PHE A 100 1.53 -0.58 12.68
CA PHE A 100 0.35 0.24 12.95
C PHE A 100 0.73 1.73 13.02
N LEU A 101 0.28 2.50 12.05
CA LEU A 101 0.62 3.90 11.84
C LEU A 101 -0.54 4.85 12.24
N PRO A 102 -0.27 6.12 12.58
CA PRO A 102 -1.32 7.06 13.00
C PRO A 102 -2.48 7.20 12.02
N TRP A 103 -2.23 7.15 10.72
CA TRP A 103 -3.26 7.26 9.69
C TRP A 103 -4.10 6.00 9.54
N ASP A 104 -3.68 4.84 10.07
CA ASP A 104 -4.54 3.65 10.13
C ASP A 104 -5.79 3.88 11.00
N LEU A 105 -5.76 4.87 11.88
CA LEU A 105 -6.95 5.28 12.64
C LEU A 105 -8.08 5.79 11.75
N MET A 106 -7.79 6.25 10.53
CA MET A 106 -8.79 6.67 9.55
C MET A 106 -9.49 5.47 8.89
N GLN A 107 -8.91 4.27 9.01
CA GLN A 107 -9.36 3.01 8.41
C GLN A 107 -9.97 2.02 9.41
N VAL A 108 -10.29 2.46 10.63
CA VAL A 108 -10.76 1.56 11.72
C VAL A 108 -12.04 0.79 11.32
N SER A 109 -12.94 1.39 10.53
CA SER A 109 -14.15 0.70 10.07
C SER A 109 -13.85 -0.44 9.08
N GLU A 110 -12.85 -0.24 8.23
CA GLU A 110 -12.38 -1.25 7.26
C GLU A 110 -11.58 -2.34 7.97
N ALA A 111 -10.67 -1.93 8.84
CA ALA A 111 -9.86 -2.85 9.65
C ALA A 111 -10.70 -3.76 10.55
N ALA A 112 -11.84 -3.28 11.08
CA ALA A 112 -12.76 -4.10 11.87
C ALA A 112 -13.43 -5.20 11.03
N GLY A 113 -13.77 -4.91 9.77
CA GLY A 113 -14.25 -5.89 8.79
C GLY A 113 -13.22 -6.98 8.53
N VAL A 114 -11.98 -6.57 8.23
CA VAL A 114 -10.83 -7.47 8.00
C VAL A 114 -10.54 -8.32 9.23
N ALA A 115 -10.49 -7.72 10.41
CA ALA A 115 -10.15 -8.42 11.66
C ALA A 115 -11.18 -9.51 12.03
N SER A 116 -12.49 -9.24 11.83
CA SER A 116 -13.54 -10.23 12.10
C SER A 116 -13.43 -11.43 11.17
N ALA A 117 -12.81 -11.28 10.09
CA ALA A 117 -12.83 -12.06 8.90
C ALA A 117 -11.53 -12.87 8.68
N ALA A 118 -10.37 -12.31 9.04
CA ALA A 118 -9.07 -12.96 8.87
C ALA A 118 -8.84 -14.20 9.78
N GLY A 119 -9.87 -14.63 10.53
CA GLY A 119 -9.74 -15.77 11.46
C GLY A 119 -8.58 -15.57 12.45
N LEU A 120 -8.36 -14.33 12.88
CA LEU A 120 -7.23 -13.95 13.72
C LEU A 120 -7.21 -14.79 15.01
N LYS A 121 -6.20 -15.66 15.13
CA LYS A 121 -6.01 -16.48 16.32
C LYS A 121 -5.31 -15.66 17.39
N LEU A 122 -5.90 -15.58 18.57
CA LEU A 122 -5.24 -14.95 19.72
C LEU A 122 -3.89 -15.63 20.00
N GLN A 123 -2.84 -14.85 19.99
CA GLN A 123 -1.49 -15.30 20.32
C GLN A 123 -1.36 -15.57 21.82
N THR A 124 -0.49 -16.50 22.22
CA THR A 124 -0.22 -16.81 23.63
C THR A 124 0.19 -15.55 24.41
N SER A 125 1.02 -14.69 23.81
CA SER A 125 1.42 -13.40 24.41
C SER A 125 0.22 -12.51 24.73
N MET A 126 -0.79 -12.45 23.88
CA MET A 126 -2.02 -11.66 24.11
C MET A 126 -2.85 -12.24 25.25
N VAL A 127 -3.07 -13.54 25.24
CA VAL A 127 -3.87 -14.22 26.30
C VAL A 127 -3.21 -14.04 27.67
N VAL A 128 -1.90 -14.29 27.77
CA VAL A 128 -1.16 -14.11 29.02
C VAL A 128 -1.15 -12.62 29.46
N SER A 129 -0.98 -11.70 28.52
CA SER A 129 -1.03 -10.27 28.82
C SER A 129 -2.40 -9.83 29.35
N ILE A 130 -3.51 -10.33 28.80
CA ILE A 130 -4.85 -10.07 29.34
C ILE A 130 -4.95 -10.54 30.79
N VAL A 131 -4.49 -11.76 31.09
CA VAL A 131 -4.51 -12.29 32.47
C VAL A 131 -3.66 -11.44 33.41
N LEU A 132 -2.46 -11.03 33.00
CA LEU A 132 -1.59 -10.19 33.80
C LEU A 132 -2.15 -8.77 33.99
N VAL A 133 -2.76 -8.17 32.99
CA VAL A 133 -3.47 -6.88 33.10
C VAL A 133 -4.63 -6.96 34.10
N LEU A 134 -5.41 -8.03 34.05
CA LEU A 134 -6.48 -8.27 35.02
C LEU A 134 -5.91 -8.43 36.44
N ALA A 135 -4.82 -9.17 36.60
CA ALA A 135 -4.14 -9.31 37.90
C ALA A 135 -3.61 -7.97 38.42
N LEU A 136 -3.00 -7.13 37.56
CA LEU A 136 -2.57 -5.77 37.92
C LEU A 136 -3.76 -4.89 38.31
N THR A 137 -4.88 -4.99 37.61
CA THR A 137 -6.11 -4.25 37.91
C THR A 137 -6.66 -4.65 39.27
N VAL A 138 -6.68 -5.95 39.60
CA VAL A 138 -7.06 -6.46 40.91
C VAL A 138 -6.05 -6.01 42.01
N ALA A 139 -4.76 -6.09 41.72
CA ALA A 139 -3.73 -5.62 42.63
C ALA A 139 -3.89 -4.12 42.98
N SER A 140 -4.21 -3.29 41.97
CA SER A 140 -4.48 -1.87 42.21
C SER A 140 -5.67 -1.64 43.14
N PHE A 141 -6.71 -2.47 43.06
CA PHE A 141 -7.83 -2.40 43.99
C PHE A 141 -7.36 -2.63 45.44
N PHE A 142 -6.54 -3.64 45.69
CA PHE A 142 -6.04 -3.91 47.07
C PHE A 142 -5.05 -2.85 47.55
N VAL A 143 -4.15 -2.37 46.70
CA VAL A 143 -3.16 -1.32 47.04
C VAL A 143 -3.87 -0.02 47.44
N TYR A 144 -4.92 0.35 46.75
CA TYR A 144 -5.64 1.61 46.97
C TYR A 144 -6.88 1.49 47.84
N ARG A 145 -7.19 0.29 48.33
CA ARG A 145 -8.31 0.06 49.26
C ARG A 145 -8.19 0.97 50.48
N GLY A 146 -9.30 1.67 50.79
CA GLY A 146 -9.32 2.62 51.93
C GLY A 146 -8.63 3.96 51.65
N ARG A 147 -8.32 4.29 50.39
CA ARG A 147 -7.84 5.63 50.04
C ARG A 147 -8.92 6.66 50.37
N LEU A 148 -8.50 7.70 51.16
CA LEU A 148 -9.41 8.77 51.54
C LEU A 148 -9.86 9.59 50.31
N ARG A 149 -11.12 10.03 50.33
CA ARG A 149 -11.67 10.91 49.27
C ARG A 149 -10.99 12.29 49.41
N GLN A 150 -10.29 12.70 48.34
CA GLN A 150 -9.63 14.01 48.33
C GLN A 150 -10.65 15.13 48.07
N ARG A 151 -10.33 16.33 48.57
CA ARG A 151 -11.05 17.57 48.28
C ARG A 151 -10.94 17.90 46.77
N TRP A 152 -11.88 18.68 46.26
CA TRP A 152 -11.95 18.99 44.83
C TRP A 152 -10.76 19.79 44.29
N LEU A 153 -10.17 20.73 45.13
CA LEU A 153 -9.00 21.54 44.75
C LEU A 153 -7.75 20.70 44.43
N PRO A 154 -7.27 19.78 45.32
CA PRO A 154 -6.15 18.89 45.01
C PRO A 154 -6.43 18.00 43.79
N ARG A 155 -7.70 17.60 43.57
CA ARG A 155 -8.09 16.83 42.41
C ARG A 155 -7.93 17.64 41.12
N LEU A 156 -8.43 18.87 41.09
CA LEU A 156 -8.31 19.77 39.94
C LEU A 156 -6.82 20.07 39.65
N ALA A 157 -6.04 20.35 40.68
CA ALA A 157 -4.59 20.61 40.57
C ALA A 157 -3.85 19.38 40.01
N GLY A 158 -4.12 18.17 40.52
CA GLY A 158 -3.51 16.93 40.06
C GLY A 158 -3.90 16.60 38.60
N THR A 159 -5.17 16.76 38.27
CA THR A 159 -5.63 16.60 36.86
C THR A 159 -4.94 17.60 35.92
N GLY A 160 -4.88 18.87 36.33
CA GLY A 160 -4.22 19.92 35.53
C GLY A 160 -2.73 19.67 35.36
N ALA A 161 -2.03 19.28 36.46
CA ALA A 161 -0.60 18.97 36.41
C ALA A 161 -0.29 17.74 35.52
N SER A 162 -1.08 16.66 35.66
CA SER A 162 -0.89 15.46 34.84
C SER A 162 -1.21 15.72 33.37
N ALA A 163 -2.27 16.48 33.08
CA ALA A 163 -2.62 16.90 31.72
C ALA A 163 -1.51 17.79 31.10
N ALA A 164 -1.02 18.78 31.86
CA ALA A 164 0.07 19.65 31.41
C ALA A 164 1.37 18.86 31.13
N ALA A 165 1.72 17.92 32.01
CA ALA A 165 2.89 17.08 31.84
C ALA A 165 2.74 16.16 30.59
N LEU A 166 1.55 15.59 30.38
CA LEU A 166 1.25 14.78 29.20
C LEU A 166 1.30 15.62 27.90
N CYS A 167 0.71 16.81 27.92
CA CYS A 167 0.82 17.76 26.80
C CYS A 167 2.27 18.14 26.51
N LEU A 168 3.07 18.43 27.55
CA LEU A 168 4.49 18.74 27.39
C LEU A 168 5.26 17.55 26.79
N LEU A 169 4.98 16.33 27.23
CA LEU A 169 5.60 15.12 26.66
C LEU A 169 5.22 14.94 25.19
N ILE A 170 3.95 15.12 24.84
CA ILE A 170 3.48 14.94 23.45
C ILE A 170 4.01 16.08 22.57
N PHE A 171 3.65 17.33 22.87
CA PHE A 171 3.96 18.47 22.02
C PHE A 171 5.38 19.00 22.15
N GLY A 172 6.00 18.85 23.32
CA GLY A 172 7.36 19.35 23.61
C GLY A 172 8.46 18.32 23.39
N VAL A 173 8.12 17.02 23.29
CA VAL A 173 9.11 15.95 23.07
C VAL A 173 8.78 15.13 21.84
N TYR A 174 7.67 14.38 21.83
CA TYR A 174 7.37 13.45 20.73
C TYR A 174 7.20 14.15 19.38
N LEU A 175 6.52 15.31 19.34
CA LEU A 175 6.29 16.08 18.11
C LEU A 175 7.42 17.07 17.80
N GLN A 176 8.59 16.92 18.45
CA GLN A 176 9.77 17.75 18.18
C GLN A 176 10.94 16.87 17.69
N PRO A 177 11.13 16.73 16.36
CA PRO A 177 12.18 15.87 15.79
C PRO A 177 13.58 16.17 16.35
N ALA A 178 13.91 17.46 16.56
CA ALA A 178 15.18 17.86 17.14
C ALA A 178 15.39 17.32 18.58
N VAL A 179 14.31 17.21 19.38
CA VAL A 179 14.37 16.67 20.73
C VAL A 179 14.48 15.15 20.72
N THR A 180 13.70 14.49 19.87
CA THR A 180 13.75 13.02 19.76
C THR A 180 15.09 12.53 19.21
N GLN A 181 15.72 13.26 18.30
CA GLN A 181 17.08 12.95 17.80
C GLN A 181 18.14 13.02 18.91
N VAL A 182 18.06 13.99 19.81
CA VAL A 182 18.96 14.06 20.99
C VAL A 182 18.80 12.84 21.89
N LEU A 183 17.62 12.24 21.94
CA LEU A 183 17.33 11.01 22.68
C LEU A 183 17.69 9.72 21.89
N GLY A 184 18.35 9.86 20.75
CA GLY A 184 18.77 8.75 19.91
C GLY A 184 17.65 8.15 19.04
N ILE A 185 16.53 8.85 18.88
CA ILE A 185 15.42 8.43 18.03
C ILE A 185 15.56 9.16 16.69
N THR A 186 16.12 8.47 15.71
CA THR A 186 16.30 9.01 14.35
C THR A 186 15.10 8.61 13.49
N PRO A 187 14.34 9.57 12.97
CA PRO A 187 13.22 9.24 12.07
C PRO A 187 13.70 8.43 10.87
N ASP A 188 12.96 7.37 10.55
CA ASP A 188 13.16 6.57 9.35
C ASP A 188 11.80 6.47 8.64
N ALA A 189 11.53 7.42 7.75
CA ALA A 189 10.26 7.46 7.03
C ALA A 189 10.10 6.29 6.05
N TRP A 190 11.22 5.64 5.67
CA TRP A 190 11.26 4.64 4.61
C TRP A 190 11.19 3.20 5.12
N MET A 191 11.67 2.93 6.33
CA MET A 191 11.73 1.59 6.91
C MET A 191 11.02 1.54 8.27
N GLN A 192 9.71 1.70 8.24
CA GLN A 192 8.89 1.80 9.44
C GLN A 192 8.86 0.51 10.27
N ASP A 193 8.97 -0.67 9.64
CA ASP A 193 9.10 -1.95 10.34
C ASP A 193 10.35 -1.97 11.22
N ARG A 194 11.49 -1.52 10.69
CA ARG A 194 12.76 -1.38 11.41
C ARG A 194 12.66 -0.32 12.50
N TYR A 195 12.04 0.82 12.19
CA TYR A 195 11.83 1.92 13.11
C TYR A 195 11.06 1.48 14.36
N TYR A 196 9.93 0.77 14.18
CA TYR A 196 9.13 0.23 15.29
C TYR A 196 9.85 -0.88 16.05
N ARG A 197 10.66 -1.67 15.36
CA ARG A 197 11.49 -2.70 16.00
C ARG A 197 12.55 -2.11 16.93
N TYR A 198 13.15 -0.98 16.57
CA TYR A 198 14.17 -0.31 17.38
C TYR A 198 13.56 0.51 18.50
N TYR A 199 12.53 1.28 18.24
CA TYR A 199 12.02 2.28 19.19
C TYR A 199 10.74 1.86 19.92
N GLY A 200 10.18 0.71 19.62
CA GLY A 200 8.92 0.20 20.17
C GLY A 200 7.68 0.84 19.53
N VAL A 201 6.54 0.14 19.67
CA VAL A 201 5.29 0.52 18.99
C VAL A 201 4.78 1.88 19.47
N LEU A 202 4.76 2.14 20.78
CA LEU A 202 4.19 3.39 21.30
C LEU A 202 5.01 4.61 20.90
N THR A 203 6.34 4.52 20.97
CA THR A 203 7.21 5.63 20.56
C THR A 203 7.16 5.81 19.05
N GLY A 204 7.21 4.73 18.25
CA GLY A 204 7.09 4.78 16.80
C GLY A 204 5.78 5.43 16.36
N PHE A 205 4.66 5.05 16.98
CA PHE A 205 3.35 5.64 16.68
C PHE A 205 3.30 7.13 17.03
N MET A 206 3.76 7.52 18.21
CA MET A 206 3.71 8.92 18.68
C MET A 206 4.60 9.84 17.86
N THR A 207 5.80 9.39 17.46
CA THR A 207 6.71 10.18 16.63
C THR A 207 6.23 10.31 15.18
N ASN A 208 5.54 9.29 14.65
CA ASN A 208 4.95 9.34 13.31
C ASN A 208 3.77 10.32 13.18
N LEU A 209 3.24 10.85 14.27
CA LEU A 209 2.27 11.95 14.21
C LEU A 209 2.87 13.21 13.55
N THR A 210 4.18 13.39 13.52
CA THR A 210 4.85 14.47 12.81
C THR A 210 4.90 14.25 11.30
N ASN A 211 4.82 13.01 10.84
CA ASN A 211 4.88 12.65 9.42
C ASN A 211 3.54 12.84 8.68
N LEU A 212 2.55 13.43 9.33
CA LEU A 212 1.30 13.83 8.68
C LEU A 212 1.49 15.05 7.77
N GLU A 213 2.59 15.79 7.91
CA GLU A 213 2.92 16.95 7.09
C GLU A 213 3.88 16.55 5.96
N ILE A 214 3.52 16.92 4.73
CA ILE A 214 4.33 16.65 3.54
C ILE A 214 5.46 17.67 3.46
N ALA A 215 6.68 17.21 3.52
CA ALA A 215 7.85 18.08 3.44
C ALA A 215 7.99 18.69 2.04
N LYS A 216 8.10 20.02 1.98
CA LYS A 216 8.36 20.74 0.73
C LYS A 216 9.76 20.40 0.22
N PRO A 217 9.93 20.04 -1.09
CA PRO A 217 11.26 19.81 -1.66
C PRO A 217 12.17 21.03 -1.53
N GLU A 218 13.45 20.79 -1.28
CA GLU A 218 14.44 21.86 -1.24
C GLU A 218 14.56 22.53 -2.61
N GLY A 219 14.59 23.85 -2.63
CA GLY A 219 14.69 24.64 -3.86
C GLY A 219 13.39 24.74 -4.68
N TYR A 220 12.25 24.20 -4.20
CA TYR A 220 11.00 24.28 -4.93
C TYR A 220 10.58 25.73 -5.21
N SER A 221 10.48 26.06 -6.49
CA SER A 221 10.06 27.35 -7.04
C SER A 221 9.48 27.14 -8.44
N GLU A 222 8.81 28.18 -8.98
CA GLU A 222 8.33 28.18 -10.37
C GLU A 222 9.47 27.95 -11.35
N GLN A 223 10.57 28.70 -11.20
CA GLN A 223 11.76 28.58 -12.04
C GLN A 223 12.34 27.15 -12.03
N ALA A 224 12.43 26.51 -10.86
CA ALA A 224 12.95 25.14 -10.77
C ALA A 224 12.06 24.13 -11.49
N VAL A 225 10.72 24.27 -11.38
CA VAL A 225 9.76 23.44 -12.12
C VAL A 225 9.87 23.67 -13.62
N ASP A 226 9.95 24.93 -14.06
CA ASP A 226 10.10 25.30 -15.46
C ASP A 226 11.42 24.76 -16.04
N ASP A 227 12.53 24.91 -15.33
CA ASP A 227 13.84 24.41 -15.77
C ASP A 227 13.83 22.88 -16.01
N ILE A 228 13.16 22.12 -15.12
CA ILE A 228 13.01 20.67 -15.30
C ILE A 228 12.22 20.36 -16.57
N LEU A 229 11.06 21.03 -16.77
CA LEU A 229 10.19 20.78 -17.91
C LEU A 229 10.78 21.27 -19.23
N ASP A 230 11.55 22.38 -19.23
CA ASP A 230 12.27 22.87 -20.40
C ASP A 230 13.36 21.89 -20.84
N ASN A 231 14.10 21.33 -19.89
CA ASN A 231 15.10 20.28 -20.16
C ASN A 231 14.46 19.06 -20.82
N VAL A 232 13.25 18.66 -20.42
CA VAL A 232 12.51 17.57 -21.05
C VAL A 232 12.10 17.95 -22.46
N ALA A 233 11.45 19.10 -22.65
CA ALA A 233 10.94 19.56 -23.95
C ALA A 233 12.06 19.78 -24.99
N GLU A 234 13.25 20.25 -24.56
CA GLU A 234 14.41 20.41 -25.45
C GLU A 234 14.99 19.07 -25.87
N SER A 235 15.06 18.12 -24.96
CA SER A 235 15.68 16.83 -25.23
C SER A 235 14.82 15.92 -26.12
N GLU A 236 13.51 16.01 -26.06
CA GLU A 236 12.62 15.30 -26.97
C GLU A 236 12.82 15.72 -28.43
N LYS A 237 13.29 16.95 -28.69
CA LYS A 237 13.67 17.38 -30.05
C LYS A 237 14.86 16.62 -30.61
N PHE A 238 15.66 15.97 -29.78
CA PHE A 238 16.86 15.20 -30.15
C PHE A 238 16.71 13.69 -29.95
N SER A 239 15.58 13.24 -29.39
CA SER A 239 15.29 11.81 -29.25
C SER A 239 14.92 11.22 -30.61
N THR A 240 15.78 10.41 -31.20
CA THR A 240 15.63 9.88 -32.56
C THR A 240 15.20 8.41 -32.62
N GLY A 241 14.75 7.82 -31.53
CA GLY A 241 14.39 6.40 -31.52
C GLY A 241 13.42 6.00 -30.44
N PRO A 242 12.68 4.89 -30.66
CA PRO A 242 11.82 4.31 -29.63
C PRO A 242 12.66 3.85 -28.44
N MET A 243 12.07 3.90 -27.25
CA MET A 243 12.70 3.50 -25.98
C MET A 243 13.14 2.03 -25.99
N TYR A 244 12.46 1.21 -26.75
CA TYR A 244 12.68 -0.24 -26.81
C TYR A 244 13.03 -0.68 -28.21
N ALA A 245 14.05 -1.55 -28.34
CA ALA A 245 14.49 -2.12 -29.60
C ALA A 245 13.37 -3.01 -30.17
N GLY A 246 12.67 -2.51 -31.14
CA GLY A 246 11.51 -3.14 -31.75
C GLY A 246 10.55 -2.03 -32.13
N SER A 247 10.86 -1.31 -33.22
CA SER A 247 10.03 -0.18 -33.67
C SER A 247 8.60 -0.64 -33.94
N TYR A 248 7.64 0.05 -33.34
CA TYR A 248 6.23 -0.03 -33.73
C TYR A 248 6.09 0.35 -35.21
N ALA A 249 5.95 -0.64 -36.09
CA ALA A 249 5.36 -0.42 -37.39
C ALA A 249 3.85 -0.60 -37.18
N ALA A 250 3.10 0.50 -37.10
CA ALA A 250 1.66 0.42 -37.09
C ALA A 250 1.22 -0.41 -38.33
N THR A 251 0.56 -1.52 -38.07
CA THR A 251 -0.01 -2.37 -39.14
C THR A 251 -1.33 -1.82 -39.68
N THR A 252 -1.85 -0.78 -39.04
CA THR A 252 -3.10 -0.12 -39.35
C THR A 252 -2.96 0.84 -40.53
N PRO A 253 -3.92 0.89 -41.46
CA PRO A 253 -4.00 1.90 -42.52
C PRO A 253 -3.95 3.31 -41.92
N LYS A 254 -3.27 4.26 -42.61
CA LYS A 254 -3.11 5.64 -42.14
C LYS A 254 -4.41 6.38 -41.78
N GLU A 255 -5.52 5.98 -42.38
CA GLU A 255 -6.86 6.56 -42.12
C GLU A 255 -7.43 6.08 -40.75
N GLU A 256 -7.09 4.88 -40.30
CA GLU A 256 -7.50 4.35 -39.00
C GLU A 256 -6.57 4.82 -37.87
N GLN A 257 -5.31 5.15 -38.16
CA GLN A 257 -4.37 5.76 -37.20
C GLN A 257 -4.80 7.17 -36.75
N ALA A 258 -5.73 7.82 -37.45
CA ALA A 258 -6.27 9.12 -37.06
C ALA A 258 -7.27 9.04 -35.90
N LYS A 259 -7.81 7.85 -35.58
CA LYS A 259 -8.71 7.67 -34.45
C LYS A 259 -7.91 7.46 -33.18
N GLN A 260 -8.26 8.20 -32.13
CA GLN A 260 -7.73 7.95 -30.79
C GLN A 260 -8.22 6.57 -30.30
N PRO A 261 -7.32 5.68 -29.83
CA PRO A 261 -7.71 4.34 -29.43
C PRO A 261 -8.54 4.36 -28.13
N THR A 262 -9.45 3.40 -28.02
CA THR A 262 -10.01 3.00 -26.72
C THR A 262 -8.90 2.38 -25.87
N ILE A 263 -8.82 2.73 -24.59
CA ILE A 263 -7.81 2.26 -23.65
C ILE A 263 -8.50 1.53 -22.50
N ILE A 264 -8.18 0.25 -22.34
CA ILE A 264 -8.71 -0.62 -21.29
C ILE A 264 -7.56 -0.96 -20.32
N TYR A 265 -7.67 -0.54 -19.09
CA TYR A 265 -6.76 -0.89 -17.99
C TYR A 265 -7.40 -1.96 -17.13
N VAL A 266 -6.69 -3.06 -16.92
CA VAL A 266 -7.10 -4.15 -16.03
C VAL A 266 -6.00 -4.39 -15.01
N MET A 267 -6.22 -3.97 -13.79
CA MET A 267 -5.37 -4.31 -12.66
C MET A 267 -5.94 -5.52 -11.95
N ASP A 268 -5.20 -6.61 -11.96
CA ASP A 268 -5.65 -7.90 -11.45
C ASP A 268 -5.08 -8.18 -10.05
N GLU A 269 -5.97 -8.61 -9.17
CA GLU A 269 -5.65 -8.89 -7.77
C GLU A 269 -4.61 -9.99 -7.63
N SER A 270 -3.46 -9.64 -7.07
CA SER A 270 -2.37 -10.55 -6.74
C SER A 270 -1.79 -11.32 -7.94
N TYR A 271 -1.95 -10.82 -9.17
CA TYR A 271 -1.53 -11.53 -10.37
C TYR A 271 -0.02 -11.43 -10.63
N TRP A 272 0.63 -12.56 -10.67
CA TRP A 272 1.96 -12.76 -11.22
C TRP A 272 2.05 -14.16 -11.84
N ASP A 273 2.95 -14.35 -12.79
CA ASP A 273 3.07 -15.62 -13.49
C ASP A 273 3.65 -16.72 -12.58
N VAL A 274 2.77 -17.47 -11.93
CA VAL A 274 3.14 -18.51 -10.97
C VAL A 274 3.87 -19.69 -11.62
N SER A 275 3.80 -19.82 -12.96
CA SER A 275 4.58 -20.82 -13.71
C SER A 275 6.10 -20.60 -13.61
N GLU A 276 6.54 -19.39 -13.23
CA GLU A 276 7.95 -19.13 -12.92
C GLU A 276 8.51 -20.06 -11.82
N LEU A 277 7.65 -20.58 -10.95
CA LEU A 277 8.05 -21.56 -9.93
C LEU A 277 8.47 -22.90 -10.51
N GLU A 278 8.17 -23.20 -11.77
CA GLU A 278 8.60 -24.44 -12.43
C GLU A 278 10.13 -24.57 -12.46
N GLN A 279 10.83 -23.46 -12.69
CA GLN A 279 12.29 -23.41 -12.64
C GLN A 279 12.85 -23.71 -11.24
N TYR A 280 11.99 -23.66 -10.22
CA TYR A 280 12.32 -23.90 -8.81
C TYR A 280 11.74 -25.22 -8.28
N GLY A 281 11.29 -26.11 -9.20
CA GLY A 281 10.86 -27.47 -8.91
C GLY A 281 9.40 -27.64 -8.49
N ILE A 282 8.56 -26.62 -8.72
CA ILE A 282 7.10 -26.75 -8.61
C ILE A 282 6.54 -26.94 -10.01
N THR A 283 5.72 -27.98 -10.23
CA THR A 283 5.01 -28.16 -11.50
C THR A 283 3.51 -28.29 -11.25
N PHE A 284 2.74 -27.75 -12.17
CA PHE A 284 1.28 -27.81 -12.14
C PHE A 284 0.76 -28.83 -13.15
N ASP A 285 -0.48 -29.28 -12.99
CA ASP A 285 -1.15 -30.20 -13.91
C ASP A 285 -1.64 -29.53 -15.21
N THR A 286 -1.57 -28.20 -15.28
CA THR A 286 -1.93 -27.40 -16.44
C THR A 286 -1.01 -26.17 -16.57
N ASP A 287 -0.94 -25.59 -17.77
CA ASP A 287 -0.36 -24.24 -17.95
C ASP A 287 -1.34 -23.20 -17.36
N VAL A 288 -0.96 -22.59 -16.27
CA VAL A 288 -1.81 -21.65 -15.52
C VAL A 288 -1.85 -20.25 -16.15
N SER A 289 -0.93 -19.93 -17.07
CA SER A 289 -0.78 -18.63 -17.73
C SER A 289 -0.74 -18.76 -19.26
N GLN A 290 -1.53 -19.67 -19.82
CA GLN A 290 -1.50 -20.03 -21.25
C GLN A 290 -1.76 -18.83 -22.16
N ASN A 291 -2.76 -18.01 -21.83
CA ASN A 291 -3.11 -16.83 -22.65
C ASN A 291 -2.03 -15.76 -22.56
N LEU A 292 -1.48 -15.50 -21.35
CA LEU A 292 -0.38 -14.59 -21.16
C LEU A 292 0.83 -15.00 -22.01
N HIS A 293 1.25 -16.27 -21.94
CA HIS A 293 2.40 -16.78 -22.72
C HIS A 293 2.19 -16.65 -24.23
N ALA A 294 0.97 -16.92 -24.71
CA ALA A 294 0.63 -16.73 -26.12
C ALA A 294 0.67 -15.25 -26.54
N LEU A 295 0.12 -14.35 -25.69
CA LEU A 295 0.07 -12.92 -25.97
C LEU A 295 1.46 -12.27 -25.92
N GLN A 296 2.36 -12.72 -25.07
CA GLN A 296 3.74 -12.24 -25.01
C GLN A 296 4.52 -12.44 -26.31
N GLN A 297 4.09 -13.36 -27.17
CA GLN A 297 4.70 -13.56 -28.49
C GLN A 297 4.36 -12.45 -29.49
N THR A 298 3.32 -11.66 -29.24
CA THR A 298 2.80 -10.66 -30.18
C THR A 298 2.55 -9.31 -29.56
N SER A 299 2.87 -9.12 -28.27
CA SER A 299 2.57 -7.93 -27.49
C SER A 299 3.80 -7.38 -26.78
N ALA A 300 3.72 -6.17 -26.30
CA ALA A 300 4.70 -5.62 -25.39
C ALA A 300 4.44 -6.17 -23.98
N TYR A 301 5.48 -6.63 -23.31
CA TYR A 301 5.39 -7.25 -21.99
C TYR A 301 6.61 -6.93 -21.12
N GLY A 302 6.48 -7.18 -19.84
CA GLY A 302 7.52 -7.00 -18.84
C GLY A 302 6.97 -7.20 -17.45
N ARG A 303 7.49 -6.44 -16.48
CA ARG A 303 7.07 -6.50 -15.09
C ARG A 303 6.81 -5.11 -14.55
N ALA A 304 5.75 -4.97 -13.75
CA ALA A 304 5.49 -3.79 -12.95
C ALA A 304 6.15 -3.97 -11.56
N TYR A 305 7.03 -3.04 -11.19
CA TYR A 305 7.59 -3.00 -9.85
C TYR A 305 6.58 -2.32 -8.93
N SER A 306 5.85 -3.14 -8.18
CA SER A 306 4.80 -2.69 -7.27
C SER A 306 5.39 -2.01 -6.03
N PRO A 307 4.85 -0.87 -5.59
CA PRO A 307 5.20 -0.25 -4.32
C PRO A 307 4.73 -1.07 -3.11
N SER A 308 3.84 -2.04 -3.32
CA SER A 308 3.11 -2.76 -2.27
C SER A 308 3.41 -4.26 -2.26
N PHE A 309 3.23 -4.88 -1.08
CA PHE A 309 3.28 -6.33 -0.87
C PHE A 309 2.17 -6.72 0.11
N GLY A 310 1.42 -7.78 -0.21
CA GLY A 310 0.40 -8.34 0.68
C GLY A 310 -0.83 -7.47 0.92
N GLY A 311 -1.05 -6.47 0.08
CA GLY A 311 -2.14 -5.51 0.17
C GLY A 311 -1.70 -4.11 -0.24
N GLY A 312 -2.62 -3.14 -0.22
CA GLY A 312 -2.34 -1.78 -0.66
C GLY A 312 -2.59 -1.57 -2.14
N THR A 313 -3.54 -2.28 -2.71
CA THR A 313 -4.01 -2.17 -4.11
C THR A 313 -4.15 -0.72 -4.58
N CYS A 314 -4.70 0.16 -3.72
CA CYS A 314 -4.87 1.58 -4.05
C CYS A 314 -3.55 2.36 -4.24
N ASP A 315 -2.43 1.88 -3.69
CA ASP A 315 -1.11 2.49 -3.86
C ASP A 315 -0.62 2.26 -5.30
N VAL A 316 -0.76 1.02 -5.78
CA VAL A 316 -0.39 0.61 -7.14
C VAL A 316 -1.29 1.28 -8.19
N GLU A 317 -2.58 1.29 -7.93
CA GLU A 317 -3.59 1.96 -8.74
C GLU A 317 -3.31 3.46 -8.87
N PHE A 318 -2.99 4.12 -7.74
CA PHE A 318 -2.60 5.52 -7.72
C PHE A 318 -1.35 5.79 -8.57
N GLU A 319 -0.29 4.97 -8.40
CA GLU A 319 0.93 5.12 -9.21
C GLU A 319 0.63 4.96 -10.71
N ALA A 320 -0.06 3.90 -11.11
CA ALA A 320 -0.36 3.60 -12.51
C ALA A 320 -1.22 4.69 -13.19
N LEU A 321 -2.17 5.28 -12.45
CA LEU A 321 -3.08 6.30 -12.99
C LEU A 321 -2.50 7.71 -12.98
N THR A 322 -1.50 8.00 -12.15
CA THR A 322 -1.01 9.37 -11.98
C THR A 322 0.42 9.58 -12.45
N GLY A 323 1.24 8.55 -12.45
CA GLY A 323 2.69 8.68 -12.59
C GLY A 323 3.40 9.15 -11.30
N TYR A 324 2.66 9.34 -10.21
CA TYR A 324 3.25 9.71 -8.92
C TYR A 324 3.76 8.51 -8.18
N SER A 325 4.86 8.63 -7.44
CA SER A 325 5.35 7.57 -6.58
C SER A 325 4.85 7.72 -5.15
N VAL A 326 4.29 6.66 -4.58
CA VAL A 326 3.96 6.61 -3.14
C VAL A 326 5.21 6.65 -2.27
N SER A 327 6.39 6.39 -2.84
CA SER A 327 7.67 6.48 -2.13
C SER A 327 8.00 7.88 -1.64
N PHE A 328 7.45 8.91 -2.27
CA PHE A 328 7.61 10.30 -1.87
C PHE A 328 6.60 10.75 -0.81
N LEU A 329 5.62 9.91 -0.51
CA LEU A 329 4.65 10.15 0.55
C LEU A 329 5.14 9.52 1.87
N PRO A 330 4.66 9.98 3.03
CA PRO A 330 4.96 9.32 4.29
C PRO A 330 4.66 7.83 4.21
N SER A 331 5.55 6.99 4.76
CA SER A 331 5.41 5.53 4.71
C SER A 331 4.04 5.08 5.22
N GLY A 332 3.43 4.11 4.54
CA GLY A 332 2.08 3.64 4.85
C GLY A 332 0.96 4.62 4.48
N SER A 333 1.26 5.74 3.82
CA SER A 333 0.21 6.61 3.26
C SER A 333 -0.70 5.81 2.34
N LYS A 334 -2.00 6.11 2.42
CA LYS A 334 -3.01 5.61 1.49
C LYS A 334 -3.53 6.79 0.67
N PRO A 335 -3.00 7.00 -0.55
CA PRO A 335 -3.25 8.21 -1.33
C PRO A 335 -4.72 8.53 -1.49
N TYR A 336 -5.56 7.54 -1.79
CA TYR A 336 -6.99 7.74 -2.00
C TYR A 336 -7.73 8.24 -0.77
N GLN A 337 -7.28 7.87 0.41
CA GLN A 337 -7.91 8.27 1.67
C GLN A 337 -7.37 9.59 2.22
N GLN A 338 -6.13 9.94 1.90
CA GLN A 338 -5.41 11.04 2.54
C GLN A 338 -5.09 12.20 1.60
N HIS A 339 -4.81 11.93 0.33
CA HIS A 339 -4.23 12.90 -0.59
C HIS A 339 -5.11 13.21 -1.80
N VAL A 340 -5.90 12.25 -2.30
CA VAL A 340 -6.81 12.47 -3.44
C VAL A 340 -8.13 13.09 -2.95
N THR A 341 -8.03 14.26 -2.31
CA THR A 341 -9.17 14.97 -1.71
C THR A 341 -9.77 16.07 -2.60
N LYS A 342 -9.13 16.35 -3.72
CA LYS A 342 -9.53 17.34 -4.73
C LYS A 342 -9.08 16.85 -6.11
N PRO A 343 -9.67 17.37 -7.20
CA PRO A 343 -9.20 17.06 -8.55
C PRO A 343 -7.71 17.34 -8.72
N MET A 344 -7.00 16.39 -9.35
CA MET A 344 -5.56 16.45 -9.57
C MET A 344 -5.19 15.93 -10.95
N PHE A 345 -3.93 16.17 -11.36
CA PHE A 345 -3.40 15.54 -12.56
C PHE A 345 -3.37 14.00 -12.38
N ALA A 346 -3.99 13.33 -13.34
CA ALA A 346 -4.00 11.87 -13.48
C ALA A 346 -4.33 11.54 -14.94
N LEU A 347 -4.01 10.34 -15.41
CA LEU A 347 -4.30 9.90 -16.78
C LEU A 347 -5.79 10.08 -17.14
N PRO A 348 -6.77 9.67 -16.30
CA PRO A 348 -8.18 9.86 -16.65
C PRO A 348 -8.55 11.35 -16.83
N ASN A 349 -8.06 12.24 -15.96
CA ASN A 349 -8.27 13.70 -16.12
C ASN A 349 -7.62 14.25 -17.40
N TYR A 350 -6.41 13.79 -17.72
CA TYR A 350 -5.72 14.19 -18.95
C TYR A 350 -6.48 13.72 -20.19
N LEU A 351 -6.86 12.44 -20.24
CA LEU A 351 -7.61 11.85 -21.36
C LEU A 351 -8.98 12.53 -21.53
N LYS A 352 -9.66 12.85 -20.43
CA LYS A 352 -10.92 13.61 -20.47
C LYS A 352 -10.77 14.97 -21.14
N LEU A 353 -9.66 15.68 -20.88
CA LEU A 353 -9.34 16.93 -21.59
C LEU A 353 -9.04 16.71 -23.08
N LYS A 354 -8.60 15.49 -23.46
CA LYS A 354 -8.41 15.07 -24.85
C LYS A 354 -9.69 14.51 -25.51
N GLY A 355 -10.82 14.59 -24.81
CA GLY A 355 -12.13 14.22 -25.35
C GLY A 355 -12.59 12.78 -25.04
N TYR A 356 -11.86 12.02 -24.23
CA TYR A 356 -12.26 10.67 -23.82
C TYR A 356 -13.46 10.68 -22.89
N GLN A 357 -14.29 9.64 -22.99
CA GLN A 357 -15.17 9.19 -21.93
C GLN A 357 -14.35 8.38 -20.92
N THR A 358 -14.63 8.49 -19.64
CA THR A 358 -13.83 7.84 -18.59
C THR A 358 -14.74 7.10 -17.62
N ALA A 359 -14.49 5.82 -17.38
CA ALA A 359 -15.20 5.01 -16.41
C ALA A 359 -14.25 4.09 -15.63
N ALA A 360 -14.65 3.72 -14.41
CA ALA A 360 -13.99 2.70 -13.62
C ALA A 360 -14.97 1.58 -13.26
N VAL A 361 -14.47 0.35 -13.15
CA VAL A 361 -15.23 -0.85 -12.76
C VAL A 361 -14.47 -1.58 -11.66
N HIS A 362 -15.12 -1.82 -10.52
CA HIS A 362 -14.50 -2.55 -9.42
C HIS A 362 -15.51 -3.46 -8.72
N CYS A 363 -15.23 -4.74 -8.70
CA CYS A 363 -16.13 -5.75 -8.15
C CYS A 363 -16.13 -5.85 -6.62
N PHE A 364 -15.89 -4.73 -5.97
CA PHE A 364 -15.99 -4.60 -4.52
C PHE A 364 -16.70 -3.30 -4.13
N TRP A 365 -16.89 -3.04 -2.82
CA TRP A 365 -17.64 -1.89 -2.34
C TRP A 365 -17.02 -0.55 -2.76
N ALA A 366 -17.86 0.36 -3.24
CA ALA A 366 -17.44 1.69 -3.71
C ALA A 366 -16.63 2.48 -2.67
N LYS A 367 -16.97 2.33 -1.40
CA LYS A 367 -16.31 3.02 -0.28
C LYS A 367 -14.96 2.40 0.10
N TYR A 368 -14.66 1.19 -0.37
CA TYR A 368 -13.39 0.55 -0.06
C TYR A 368 -12.23 1.34 -0.67
N TRP A 369 -11.21 1.63 0.11
CA TRP A 369 -10.14 2.58 -0.20
C TRP A 369 -10.67 4.00 -0.53
N SER A 370 -11.90 4.37 -0.19
CA SER A 370 -12.54 5.66 -0.54
C SER A 370 -12.59 5.93 -2.06
N ARG A 371 -12.72 4.90 -2.90
CA ARG A 371 -12.81 5.04 -4.36
C ARG A 371 -13.97 5.91 -4.81
N ASP A 372 -15.10 5.86 -4.09
CA ASP A 372 -16.27 6.73 -4.29
C ASP A 372 -15.92 8.23 -4.29
N LYS A 373 -14.85 8.61 -3.59
CA LYS A 373 -14.34 9.99 -3.51
C LYS A 373 -13.11 10.23 -4.39
N ALA A 374 -12.22 9.24 -4.46
CA ALA A 374 -10.96 9.37 -5.19
C ALA A 374 -11.16 9.36 -6.70
N TYR A 375 -11.98 8.46 -7.24
CA TYR A 375 -12.15 8.34 -8.69
C TYR A 375 -12.70 9.59 -9.38
N PRO A 376 -13.72 10.30 -8.86
CA PRO A 376 -14.12 11.57 -9.43
C PRO A 376 -13.00 12.62 -9.45
N ASN A 377 -12.14 12.65 -8.42
CA ASN A 377 -10.99 13.54 -8.34
C ASN A 377 -9.87 13.17 -9.32
N LEU A 378 -9.71 11.90 -9.64
CA LEU A 378 -8.78 11.41 -10.66
C LEU A 378 -9.32 11.60 -12.09
N GLY A 379 -10.63 11.87 -12.26
CA GLY A 379 -11.21 12.20 -13.55
C GLY A 379 -12.19 11.17 -14.11
N PHE A 380 -12.52 10.11 -13.38
CA PHE A 380 -13.55 9.18 -13.80
C PHE A 380 -14.93 9.84 -13.73
N SER A 381 -15.70 9.74 -14.82
CA SER A 381 -17.06 10.27 -14.91
C SER A 381 -18.08 9.30 -14.37
N ASP A 382 -17.83 7.99 -14.55
CA ASP A 382 -18.66 6.90 -14.06
C ASP A 382 -17.81 5.94 -13.21
N PHE A 383 -18.43 5.38 -12.17
CA PHE A 383 -17.83 4.32 -11.35
C PHE A 383 -18.87 3.23 -11.08
N ILE A 384 -18.61 2.04 -11.61
CA ILE A 384 -19.44 0.84 -11.44
C ILE A 384 -18.78 -0.01 -10.36
N SER A 385 -19.44 -0.12 -9.22
CA SER A 385 -18.99 -0.90 -8.06
C SER A 385 -19.80 -2.19 -7.91
N LEU A 386 -19.44 -3.03 -6.94
CA LEU A 386 -20.19 -4.26 -6.63
C LEU A 386 -21.68 -3.99 -6.37
N GLU A 387 -22.01 -2.82 -5.81
CA GLU A 387 -23.39 -2.41 -5.51
C GLU A 387 -24.23 -2.20 -6.79
N ASP A 388 -23.56 -1.91 -7.91
CA ASP A 388 -24.19 -1.65 -9.22
C ASP A 388 -24.20 -2.90 -10.11
N MET A 389 -23.43 -3.94 -9.77
CA MET A 389 -23.30 -5.14 -10.59
C MET A 389 -24.45 -6.10 -10.40
N HIS A 390 -24.95 -6.65 -11.48
CA HIS A 390 -26.02 -7.64 -11.49
C HIS A 390 -25.60 -8.89 -12.27
N GLY A 391 -26.10 -10.05 -11.81
CA GLY A 391 -25.88 -11.32 -12.52
C GLY A 391 -24.44 -11.85 -12.45
N VAL A 392 -23.62 -11.34 -11.53
CA VAL A 392 -22.25 -11.80 -11.38
C VAL A 392 -22.17 -13.12 -10.62
N THR A 393 -21.30 -14.01 -11.07
CA THR A 393 -20.94 -15.24 -10.38
C THR A 393 -19.91 -14.95 -9.29
N LYS A 394 -19.99 -15.66 -8.18
CA LYS A 394 -19.06 -15.54 -7.06
C LYS A 394 -18.47 -16.89 -6.72
N VAL A 395 -17.18 -16.91 -6.49
CA VAL A 395 -16.42 -18.07 -6.02
C VAL A 395 -15.73 -17.78 -4.70
N ARG A 396 -15.18 -18.81 -4.08
CA ARG A 396 -14.42 -18.74 -2.83
C ARG A 396 -15.26 -18.15 -1.68
N LYS A 397 -15.39 -18.88 -0.59
CA LYS A 397 -15.97 -18.33 0.63
C LYS A 397 -14.98 -17.38 1.27
N HIS A 398 -15.09 -16.12 0.92
CA HIS A 398 -14.25 -15.09 1.49
C HIS A 398 -14.85 -14.60 2.82
N TYR A 399 -14.00 -14.32 3.76
CA TYR A 399 -14.37 -13.93 5.12
C TYR A 399 -15.09 -12.56 5.23
N TRP A 400 -15.02 -11.70 4.22
CA TRP A 400 -15.75 -10.43 4.20
C TRP A 400 -17.11 -10.51 3.51
N THR A 401 -17.25 -11.49 2.62
CA THR A 401 -18.40 -11.56 1.73
C THR A 401 -18.85 -13.00 1.55
N SER A 402 -20.01 -13.20 0.95
CA SER A 402 -20.50 -14.53 0.57
C SER A 402 -19.74 -15.16 -0.62
N GLY A 403 -18.62 -14.60 -1.01
CA GLY A 403 -17.78 -14.98 -2.13
C GLY A 403 -17.24 -13.75 -2.85
N LEU A 404 -16.19 -13.93 -3.65
CA LEU A 404 -15.59 -12.92 -4.51
C LEU A 404 -16.15 -13.07 -5.94
N VAL A 405 -16.37 -11.96 -6.62
CA VAL A 405 -16.81 -11.94 -8.03
C VAL A 405 -15.74 -12.60 -8.89
N THR A 406 -16.14 -13.51 -9.79
CA THR A 406 -15.21 -14.20 -10.68
C THR A 406 -14.61 -13.25 -11.71
N ASP A 407 -13.37 -13.53 -12.11
CA ASP A 407 -12.70 -12.78 -13.17
C ASP A 407 -13.43 -12.94 -14.52
N ASP A 408 -14.06 -14.09 -14.75
CA ASP A 408 -14.95 -14.26 -15.91
C ASP A 408 -16.13 -13.28 -15.89
N SER A 409 -16.79 -13.10 -14.73
CA SER A 409 -17.84 -12.09 -14.57
C SER A 409 -17.28 -10.67 -14.69
N MET A 410 -16.04 -10.42 -14.23
CA MET A 410 -15.41 -9.11 -14.43
C MET A 410 -15.16 -8.81 -15.90
N ALA A 411 -14.74 -9.80 -16.71
CA ALA A 411 -14.65 -9.63 -18.16
C ALA A 411 -16.00 -9.19 -18.74
N ASP A 412 -17.10 -9.83 -18.32
CA ASP A 412 -18.45 -9.46 -18.79
C ASP A 412 -18.83 -8.03 -18.37
N GLN A 413 -18.51 -7.62 -17.16
CA GLN A 413 -18.77 -6.25 -16.68
C GLN A 413 -17.94 -5.19 -17.45
N ILE A 414 -16.69 -5.50 -17.78
CA ILE A 414 -15.81 -4.64 -18.59
C ILE A 414 -16.40 -4.49 -20.00
N ILE A 415 -16.78 -5.59 -20.63
CA ILE A 415 -17.38 -5.61 -21.97
C ILE A 415 -18.71 -4.85 -21.98
N GLN A 416 -19.60 -5.12 -21.03
CA GLN A 416 -20.89 -4.42 -20.91
C GLN A 416 -20.72 -2.91 -20.75
N GLN A 417 -19.78 -2.48 -19.92
CA GLN A 417 -19.52 -1.04 -19.73
C GLN A 417 -18.93 -0.41 -21.00
N TYR A 418 -18.02 -1.11 -21.68
CA TYR A 418 -17.51 -0.68 -22.98
C TYR A 418 -18.64 -0.53 -24.00
N GLU A 419 -19.50 -1.56 -24.18
CA GLU A 419 -20.62 -1.54 -25.11
C GLU A 419 -21.62 -0.40 -24.83
N LYS A 420 -21.90 -0.15 -23.55
CA LYS A 420 -22.73 0.98 -23.14
C LYS A 420 -22.10 2.31 -23.56
N MET A 421 -20.83 2.53 -23.25
CA MET A 421 -20.14 3.78 -23.54
C MET A 421 -19.97 4.03 -25.05
N SER A 422 -19.69 2.99 -25.83
CA SER A 422 -19.57 3.06 -27.29
C SER A 422 -20.92 3.31 -28.00
N THR A 423 -22.02 2.86 -27.37
CA THR A 423 -23.37 3.14 -27.87
C THR A 423 -23.82 4.58 -27.56
N ASP A 424 -23.42 5.09 -26.40
CA ASP A 424 -23.81 6.43 -25.93
C ASP A 424 -23.10 7.56 -26.69
N SER A 425 -21.90 7.30 -27.27
CA SER A 425 -21.10 8.33 -27.93
C SER A 425 -19.95 7.75 -28.76
N ASP A 426 -19.61 8.41 -29.87
CA ASP A 426 -18.45 8.09 -30.74
C ASP A 426 -17.08 8.54 -30.14
N LYS A 427 -17.05 9.03 -28.90
CA LYS A 427 -15.80 9.46 -28.25
C LYS A 427 -14.96 8.26 -27.85
N PRO A 428 -13.62 8.37 -27.88
CA PRO A 428 -12.76 7.31 -27.39
C PRO A 428 -13.00 7.07 -25.90
N ILE A 429 -12.75 5.84 -25.45
CA ILE A 429 -13.08 5.38 -24.11
C ILE A 429 -11.78 5.11 -23.34
N PHE A 430 -11.73 5.54 -22.08
CA PHE A 430 -10.79 5.06 -21.09
C PHE A 430 -11.56 4.32 -20.00
N LEU A 431 -11.32 3.03 -19.87
CA LEU A 431 -11.96 2.17 -18.89
C LEU A 431 -10.90 1.53 -17.99
N HIS A 432 -11.02 1.73 -16.68
CA HIS A 432 -10.13 1.14 -15.68
C HIS A 432 -10.88 0.11 -14.84
N ALA A 433 -10.39 -1.12 -14.80
CA ALA A 433 -10.98 -2.22 -14.05
C ALA A 433 -10.02 -2.74 -12.98
N VAL A 434 -10.58 -3.08 -11.82
CA VAL A 434 -9.85 -3.69 -10.68
C VAL A 434 -10.59 -4.94 -10.24
N THR A 435 -9.92 -6.10 -10.27
CA THR A 435 -10.50 -7.39 -9.88
C THR A 435 -10.35 -7.68 -8.39
N MET A 436 -10.88 -8.81 -7.95
CA MET A 436 -10.81 -9.26 -6.54
C MET A 436 -10.76 -10.78 -6.37
N GLN A 437 -10.92 -11.59 -7.43
CA GLN A 437 -11.12 -13.03 -7.26
C GLN A 437 -9.96 -13.68 -6.51
N ASN A 438 -8.73 -13.30 -6.83
CA ASN A 438 -7.53 -13.90 -6.25
C ASN A 438 -7.05 -13.24 -4.95
N HIS A 439 -7.91 -12.48 -4.26
CA HIS A 439 -7.57 -11.87 -2.97
C HIS A 439 -7.30 -12.93 -1.89
N THR A 440 -6.26 -12.72 -1.08
CA THR A 440 -5.91 -13.59 0.06
C THR A 440 -7.12 -13.74 1.02
N ASN A 441 -7.28 -14.82 1.82
CA ASN A 441 -6.30 -15.85 2.12
C ASN A 441 -6.55 -17.11 1.27
N TYR A 442 -5.48 -17.85 1.01
CA TYR A 442 -5.54 -19.06 0.19
C TYR A 442 -5.72 -20.31 1.05
N ASN A 443 -6.65 -21.17 0.61
CA ASN A 443 -6.98 -22.40 1.30
C ASN A 443 -7.50 -23.43 0.30
N ARG A 444 -7.03 -24.66 0.37
CA ARG A 444 -7.46 -25.76 -0.49
C ARG A 444 -8.98 -25.89 -0.64
N ASP A 445 -9.75 -25.52 0.38
CA ASP A 445 -11.20 -25.65 0.40
C ASP A 445 -11.96 -24.49 -0.28
N ASN A 446 -11.25 -23.49 -0.84
CA ASN A 446 -11.87 -22.37 -1.52
C ASN A 446 -12.47 -22.74 -2.88
N TYR A 447 -11.89 -23.74 -3.56
CA TYR A 447 -12.41 -24.27 -4.84
C TYR A 447 -12.74 -25.76 -4.69
N PRO A 448 -13.74 -26.29 -5.45
CA PRO A 448 -13.93 -27.74 -5.59
C PRO A 448 -12.67 -28.44 -6.12
N ASP A 449 -12.49 -29.69 -5.77
CA ASP A 449 -11.27 -30.43 -6.15
C ASP A 449 -11.11 -30.57 -7.68
N ASP A 450 -12.21 -30.76 -8.38
CA ASP A 450 -12.29 -30.93 -9.84
C ASP A 450 -12.15 -29.60 -10.62
N GLU A 451 -12.23 -28.47 -9.96
CA GLU A 451 -12.02 -27.14 -10.55
C GLU A 451 -10.63 -26.57 -10.23
N ARG A 452 -9.90 -27.19 -9.35
CA ARG A 452 -8.65 -26.67 -8.81
C ARG A 452 -7.45 -27.07 -9.69
N VAL A 453 -6.48 -26.15 -9.83
CA VAL A 453 -5.15 -26.45 -10.32
C VAL A 453 -4.41 -27.29 -9.27
N HIS A 454 -3.75 -28.37 -9.69
CA HIS A 454 -3.01 -29.24 -8.79
C HIS A 454 -1.51 -29.11 -8.97
N VAL A 455 -0.80 -29.11 -7.85
CA VAL A 455 0.66 -29.20 -7.82
C VAL A 455 1.05 -30.69 -8.01
N VAL A 456 1.68 -30.99 -9.14
CA VAL A 456 2.11 -32.35 -9.51
C VAL A 456 3.44 -32.71 -8.83
N SER A 457 4.36 -31.75 -8.74
CA SER A 457 5.63 -31.92 -8.03
C SER A 457 6.03 -30.67 -7.28
N HIS A 458 6.76 -30.85 -6.18
CA HIS A 458 7.28 -29.75 -5.36
C HIS A 458 8.55 -30.20 -4.60
N PRO A 459 9.43 -29.27 -4.19
CA PRO A 459 10.58 -29.56 -3.34
C PRO A 459 10.20 -30.19 -2.01
N VAL A 460 11.09 -31.05 -1.50
CA VAL A 460 10.95 -31.63 -0.17
C VAL A 460 10.98 -30.50 0.87
N GLY A 461 10.01 -30.50 1.78
CA GLY A 461 9.92 -29.49 2.86
C GLY A 461 8.65 -28.65 2.82
N LEU A 462 7.96 -28.56 1.69
CA LEU A 462 6.65 -27.91 1.64
C LEU A 462 5.60 -28.75 2.37
N LYS A 463 4.86 -28.11 3.27
CA LYS A 463 3.75 -28.73 4.00
C LYS A 463 2.53 -28.90 3.09
N SER A 464 1.71 -29.90 3.34
CA SER A 464 0.46 -30.11 2.59
C SER A 464 -0.49 -28.90 2.65
N SER A 465 -0.51 -28.15 3.76
CA SER A 465 -1.28 -26.90 3.86
C SER A 465 -0.74 -25.79 2.95
N THR A 466 0.58 -25.68 2.83
CA THR A 466 1.26 -24.73 1.93
C THR A 466 1.02 -25.09 0.47
N VAL A 467 1.10 -26.37 0.12
CA VAL A 467 0.75 -26.88 -1.21
C VAL A 467 -0.71 -26.56 -1.53
N GLY A 468 -1.64 -26.81 -0.59
CA GLY A 468 -3.05 -26.49 -0.80
C GLY A 468 -3.33 -24.98 -0.96
N ALA A 469 -2.57 -24.12 -0.28
CA ALA A 469 -2.66 -22.67 -0.47
C ALA A 469 -2.12 -22.25 -1.85
N LEU A 470 -1.04 -22.89 -2.31
CA LEU A 470 -0.49 -22.65 -3.65
C LEU A 470 -1.44 -23.12 -4.76
N GLU A 471 -2.11 -24.26 -4.59
CA GLU A 471 -3.12 -24.76 -5.53
C GLU A 471 -4.32 -23.79 -5.63
N ASP A 472 -4.79 -23.25 -4.51
CA ASP A 472 -5.82 -22.23 -4.48
C ASP A 472 -5.38 -20.95 -5.22
N PHE A 473 -4.18 -20.46 -4.92
CA PHE A 473 -3.59 -19.29 -5.60
C PHE A 473 -3.44 -19.51 -7.11
N ALA A 474 -2.85 -20.63 -7.53
CA ALA A 474 -2.66 -20.97 -8.94
C ALA A 474 -3.99 -21.11 -9.70
N THR A 475 -5.05 -21.58 -9.02
CA THR A 475 -6.41 -21.65 -9.60
C THR A 475 -6.93 -20.24 -9.90
N GLY A 476 -6.74 -19.28 -8.99
CA GLY A 476 -7.09 -17.88 -9.24
C GLY A 476 -6.29 -17.26 -10.38
N ILE A 477 -4.99 -17.55 -10.48
CA ILE A 477 -4.15 -17.09 -11.61
C ILE A 477 -4.66 -17.64 -12.94
N ARG A 478 -5.00 -18.93 -13.01
CA ARG A 478 -5.60 -19.55 -14.22
C ARG A 478 -6.90 -18.85 -14.62
N ASP A 479 -7.75 -18.53 -13.68
CA ASP A 479 -9.04 -17.89 -13.95
C ASP A 479 -8.83 -16.43 -14.44
N ALA A 480 -7.87 -15.70 -13.87
CA ALA A 480 -7.47 -14.38 -14.33
C ALA A 480 -6.84 -14.41 -15.74
N ASP A 481 -6.01 -15.43 -16.03
CA ASP A 481 -5.47 -15.65 -17.38
C ASP A 481 -6.59 -15.95 -18.41
N ALA A 482 -7.60 -16.71 -18.02
CA ALA A 482 -8.78 -16.96 -18.85
C ALA A 482 -9.58 -15.66 -19.11
N MET A 483 -9.70 -14.78 -18.11
CA MET A 483 -10.28 -13.43 -18.28
C MET A 483 -9.48 -12.62 -19.31
N LEU A 484 -8.15 -12.60 -19.20
CA LEU A 484 -7.28 -11.92 -20.17
C LEU A 484 -7.51 -12.44 -21.59
N GLY A 485 -7.59 -13.77 -21.77
CA GLY A 485 -7.92 -14.41 -23.04
C GLY A 485 -9.30 -14.00 -23.59
N LYS A 486 -10.33 -13.97 -22.71
CA LYS A 486 -11.70 -13.56 -23.08
C LYS A 486 -11.74 -12.09 -23.53
N LEU A 487 -11.08 -11.19 -22.79
CA LEU A 487 -11.03 -9.76 -23.13
C LEU A 487 -10.29 -9.52 -24.47
N THR A 488 -9.12 -10.12 -24.65
CA THR A 488 -8.36 -9.95 -25.89
C THR A 488 -9.07 -10.57 -27.09
N ALA A 489 -9.76 -11.70 -26.94
CA ALA A 489 -10.59 -12.29 -27.97
C ALA A 489 -11.77 -11.39 -28.37
N TYR A 490 -12.46 -10.78 -27.39
CA TYR A 490 -13.54 -9.84 -27.66
C TYR A 490 -13.03 -8.59 -28.37
N PHE A 491 -12.03 -7.90 -27.81
CA PHE A 491 -11.52 -6.66 -28.37
C PHE A 491 -10.78 -6.83 -29.71
N SER A 492 -10.33 -8.04 -30.04
CA SER A 492 -9.79 -8.35 -31.38
C SER A 492 -10.84 -8.31 -32.48
N GLN A 493 -12.13 -8.37 -32.14
CA GLN A 493 -13.24 -8.32 -33.11
C GLN A 493 -13.85 -6.91 -33.25
N VAL A 494 -13.35 -5.96 -32.44
CA VAL A 494 -13.84 -4.57 -32.49
C VAL A 494 -13.14 -3.83 -33.63
N ASP A 495 -13.91 -3.06 -34.42
CA ASP A 495 -13.39 -2.33 -35.58
C ASP A 495 -12.51 -1.12 -35.21
N GLU A 496 -12.72 -0.54 -34.02
CA GLU A 496 -11.91 0.60 -33.54
C GLU A 496 -10.59 0.15 -32.92
N PRO A 497 -9.55 1.02 -32.91
CA PRO A 497 -8.29 0.70 -32.27
C PRO A 497 -8.46 0.59 -30.76
N VAL A 498 -8.00 -0.50 -30.18
CA VAL A 498 -8.05 -0.78 -28.74
C VAL A 498 -6.67 -1.12 -28.20
N ILE A 499 -6.31 -0.51 -27.07
CA ILE A 499 -5.17 -0.85 -26.24
C ILE A 499 -5.69 -1.49 -24.97
N LEU A 500 -5.14 -2.64 -24.57
CA LEU A 500 -5.40 -3.28 -23.30
C LEU A 500 -4.10 -3.38 -22.52
N VAL A 501 -4.09 -2.82 -21.31
CA VAL A 501 -2.98 -2.92 -20.35
C VAL A 501 -3.46 -3.78 -19.19
N PHE A 502 -2.77 -4.90 -18.96
CA PHE A 502 -3.06 -5.86 -17.91
C PHE A 502 -1.86 -6.00 -16.99
N TRP A 503 -2.07 -5.85 -15.68
CA TRP A 503 -0.99 -6.02 -14.70
C TRP A 503 -1.53 -6.51 -13.35
N GLY A 504 -0.64 -7.16 -12.57
CA GLY A 504 -0.92 -7.51 -11.20
C GLY A 504 -0.60 -6.38 -10.23
N ASP A 505 -1.40 -6.21 -9.19
CA ASP A 505 -1.17 -5.13 -8.22
C ASP A 505 -0.01 -5.43 -7.26
N HIS A 506 0.06 -6.60 -6.65
CA HIS A 506 1.14 -6.98 -5.73
C HIS A 506 1.27 -8.48 -5.56
N TYR A 507 2.41 -8.91 -5.02
CA TYR A 507 2.57 -10.24 -4.43
C TYR A 507 1.95 -10.30 -3.05
N ASN A 508 1.75 -11.53 -2.57
CA ASN A 508 1.45 -11.80 -1.17
C ASN A 508 2.14 -13.08 -0.69
N PRO A 509 2.13 -13.39 0.61
CA PRO A 509 2.92 -14.51 1.14
C PRO A 509 2.44 -15.90 0.70
N ILE A 510 1.27 -16.07 0.06
CA ILE A 510 0.56 -17.32 -0.25
C ILE A 510 0.23 -18.11 1.03
N ASP A 511 1.21 -18.36 1.90
CA ASP A 511 1.05 -18.94 3.22
C ASP A 511 1.63 -18.02 4.32
N SER A 512 1.34 -18.32 5.58
CA SER A 512 1.69 -17.46 6.72
C SER A 512 3.21 -17.31 6.99
N ASN A 513 4.05 -18.13 6.34
CA ASN A 513 5.48 -18.21 6.63
C ASN A 513 6.38 -17.94 5.41
N TYR A 514 5.83 -17.59 4.26
CA TYR A 514 6.56 -17.50 2.99
C TYR A 514 7.21 -18.83 2.55
N ASP A 515 6.68 -19.96 3.03
CA ASP A 515 7.28 -21.30 2.82
C ASP A 515 7.41 -21.62 1.32
N VAL A 516 6.47 -21.16 0.47
CA VAL A 516 6.56 -21.33 -0.99
C VAL A 516 7.85 -20.71 -1.52
N TYR A 517 8.12 -19.45 -1.19
CA TYR A 517 9.27 -18.71 -1.72
C TYR A 517 10.59 -19.19 -1.15
N THR A 518 10.65 -19.41 0.17
CA THR A 518 11.89 -19.78 0.86
C THR A 518 12.32 -21.20 0.60
N THR A 519 11.37 -22.17 0.56
CA THR A 519 11.68 -23.58 0.32
C THR A 519 12.08 -23.85 -1.13
N THR A 520 11.51 -23.13 -2.07
CA THR A 520 11.89 -23.18 -3.49
C THR A 520 13.18 -22.43 -3.78
N GLY A 521 13.56 -21.45 -2.95
CA GLY A 521 14.64 -20.51 -3.25
C GLY A 521 14.23 -19.44 -4.26
N TYR A 522 12.93 -19.28 -4.53
CA TYR A 522 12.41 -18.25 -5.43
C TYR A 522 12.71 -16.84 -4.91
N ALA A 523 12.47 -16.59 -3.62
CA ALA A 523 12.75 -15.33 -2.96
C ALA A 523 13.11 -15.55 -1.48
N SER A 524 13.64 -14.51 -0.83
CA SER A 524 13.81 -14.50 0.62
C SER A 524 12.44 -14.42 1.30
N GLY A 525 12.31 -14.86 2.52
CA GLY A 525 11.07 -14.75 3.29
C GLY A 525 10.79 -13.33 3.83
N SER A 526 11.05 -12.29 3.04
CA SER A 526 10.88 -10.89 3.41
C SER A 526 9.96 -10.16 2.45
N SER A 527 9.02 -9.40 2.98
CA SER A 527 8.17 -8.49 2.20
C SER A 527 8.94 -7.36 1.51
N THR A 528 10.24 -7.20 1.79
CA THR A 528 11.12 -6.22 1.15
C THR A 528 12.02 -6.83 0.07
N ASP A 529 11.84 -8.11 -0.25
CA ASP A 529 12.58 -8.75 -1.33
C ASP A 529 12.16 -8.13 -2.68
N PRO A 530 13.10 -7.54 -3.45
CA PRO A 530 12.75 -6.88 -4.72
C PRO A 530 12.05 -7.80 -5.71
N ARG A 531 12.25 -9.11 -5.64
CA ARG A 531 11.59 -10.07 -6.52
C ARG A 531 10.09 -10.15 -6.25
N LEU A 532 9.69 -10.05 -4.98
CA LEU A 532 8.28 -10.09 -4.56
C LEU A 532 7.52 -8.78 -4.81
N HIS A 533 8.11 -7.88 -5.59
CA HIS A 533 7.49 -6.64 -6.05
C HIS A 533 7.34 -6.58 -7.57
N GLN A 534 7.77 -7.61 -8.31
CA GLN A 534 7.81 -7.61 -9.77
C GLN A 534 6.62 -8.39 -10.35
N THR A 535 5.44 -7.78 -10.36
CA THR A 535 4.22 -8.39 -10.90
C THR A 535 4.24 -8.43 -12.44
N THR A 536 3.41 -9.26 -13.05
CA THR A 536 3.28 -9.32 -14.50
C THR A 536 2.72 -8.03 -15.08
N LEU A 537 3.20 -7.62 -16.24
CA LEU A 537 2.68 -6.49 -17.03
C LEU A 537 2.64 -6.86 -18.51
N LEU A 538 1.47 -6.68 -19.14
CA LEU A 538 1.23 -6.89 -20.57
C LEU A 538 0.55 -5.66 -21.17
N MET A 539 0.99 -5.23 -22.36
CA MET A 539 0.37 -4.16 -23.14
C MET A 539 0.06 -4.68 -24.54
N TRP A 540 -1.20 -5.03 -24.75
CA TRP A 540 -1.74 -5.58 -25.99
C TRP A 540 -2.52 -4.52 -26.77
N SER A 541 -2.60 -4.69 -28.09
CA SER A 541 -3.56 -3.96 -28.94
C SER A 541 -4.09 -4.80 -30.07
N ASN A 542 -5.28 -4.46 -30.57
CA ASN A 542 -5.86 -5.13 -31.74
C ASN A 542 -5.33 -4.61 -33.09
N TYR A 543 -4.52 -3.53 -33.08
CA TYR A 543 -4.04 -2.86 -34.28
C TYR A 543 -2.52 -2.84 -34.44
N SER A 544 -1.78 -3.24 -33.41
CA SER A 544 -0.32 -3.30 -33.44
C SER A 544 0.16 -4.58 -32.76
N GLN A 545 0.86 -5.41 -33.52
CA GLN A 545 1.45 -6.64 -33.00
C GLN A 545 2.96 -6.48 -32.97
N GLN A 546 3.54 -6.41 -31.77
CA GLN A 546 4.99 -6.36 -31.60
C GLN A 546 5.38 -7.04 -30.32
N GLN A 547 6.34 -7.97 -30.44
CA GLN A 547 6.98 -8.55 -29.29
C GLN A 547 8.06 -7.58 -28.78
N VAL A 548 7.79 -6.93 -27.67
CA VAL A 548 8.73 -6.03 -26.98
C VAL A 548 8.81 -6.42 -25.51
N ASP A 549 9.99 -6.88 -25.07
CA ASP A 549 10.28 -7.01 -23.63
C ASP A 549 10.87 -5.69 -23.13
N PHE A 550 10.11 -4.95 -22.32
CA PHE A 550 10.59 -3.71 -21.73
C PHE A 550 11.24 -3.92 -20.34
N GLY A 551 11.36 -5.16 -19.89
CA GLY A 551 11.93 -5.52 -18.58
C GLY A 551 11.03 -5.09 -17.43
N THR A 552 11.64 -4.70 -16.31
CA THR A 552 10.91 -4.20 -15.14
C THR A 552 10.84 -2.68 -15.17
N ILE A 553 9.65 -2.11 -14.97
CA ILE A 553 9.38 -0.68 -14.83
C ILE A 553 8.59 -0.44 -13.53
N ALA A 554 8.64 0.76 -12.97
CA ALA A 554 7.81 1.07 -11.82
C ALA A 554 6.32 1.13 -12.18
N ALA A 555 5.43 0.91 -11.22
CA ALA A 555 4.00 1.05 -11.45
C ALA A 555 3.63 2.46 -11.95
N TYR A 556 4.32 3.51 -11.49
CA TYR A 556 4.12 4.88 -11.97
C TYR A 556 4.58 5.11 -13.42
N ASP A 557 5.34 4.20 -14.01
CA ASP A 557 5.77 4.27 -15.42
C ASP A 557 4.78 3.58 -16.38
N ILE A 558 3.77 2.86 -15.89
CA ILE A 558 2.81 2.12 -16.73
C ILE A 558 2.14 3.04 -17.75
N SER A 559 1.55 4.15 -17.29
CA SER A 559 0.87 5.10 -18.18
C SER A 559 1.83 5.86 -19.13
N PRO A 560 2.97 6.38 -18.67
CA PRO A 560 3.98 6.97 -19.56
C PRO A 560 4.48 6.02 -20.64
N VAL A 561 4.83 4.78 -20.28
CA VAL A 561 5.32 3.75 -21.22
C VAL A 561 4.24 3.34 -22.20
N MET A 562 3.02 3.11 -21.75
CA MET A 562 1.88 2.81 -22.63
C MET A 562 1.67 3.92 -23.67
N MET A 563 1.64 5.19 -23.24
CA MET A 563 1.43 6.30 -24.17
C MET A 563 2.58 6.42 -25.17
N GLU A 564 3.81 6.16 -24.79
CA GLU A 564 4.95 6.18 -25.70
C GLU A 564 4.92 5.01 -26.68
N LEU A 565 4.69 3.79 -26.20
CA LEU A 565 4.61 2.59 -27.02
C LEU A 565 3.57 2.71 -28.13
N PHE A 566 2.43 3.28 -27.85
CA PHE A 566 1.33 3.41 -28.81
C PHE A 566 1.28 4.78 -29.51
N GLY A 567 2.32 5.60 -29.37
CA GLY A 567 2.44 6.88 -30.08
C GLY A 567 1.40 7.93 -29.67
N LEU A 568 0.88 7.86 -28.46
CA LEU A 568 -0.10 8.81 -27.94
C LEU A 568 0.57 10.12 -27.50
N GLU A 569 -0.17 11.23 -27.60
CA GLU A 569 0.31 12.52 -27.11
C GLU A 569 0.52 12.50 -25.59
N GLN A 570 1.75 12.74 -25.13
CA GLN A 570 2.11 12.70 -23.74
C GLN A 570 2.20 14.08 -23.09
N PRO A 571 1.71 14.27 -21.86
CA PRO A 571 2.03 15.45 -21.07
C PRO A 571 3.52 15.49 -20.70
N LEU A 572 4.11 16.69 -20.53
CA LEU A 572 5.54 16.84 -20.21
C LEU A 572 5.99 16.05 -18.97
N TYR A 573 5.11 15.87 -18.00
CA TYR A 573 5.41 15.06 -16.82
C TYR A 573 5.64 13.57 -17.18
N PHE A 574 4.83 13.00 -18.08
CA PHE A 574 5.04 11.63 -18.54
C PHE A 574 6.28 11.50 -19.44
N GLN A 575 6.57 12.52 -20.24
CA GLN A 575 7.84 12.58 -20.99
C GLN A 575 9.05 12.61 -20.04
N PHE A 576 8.96 13.34 -18.92
CA PHE A 576 9.98 13.33 -17.86
C PHE A 576 10.19 11.90 -17.30
N LEU A 577 9.12 11.18 -16.95
CA LEU A 577 9.19 9.83 -16.41
C LEU A 577 9.83 8.85 -17.42
N ASN A 578 9.40 8.89 -18.67
CA ASN A 578 10.00 8.07 -19.74
C ASN A 578 11.49 8.37 -19.91
N ARG A 579 11.90 9.63 -19.78
CA ARG A 579 13.29 9.99 -19.83
C ARG A 579 14.08 9.50 -18.61
N GLN A 580 13.54 9.63 -17.41
CA GLN A 580 14.12 9.06 -16.19
C GLN A 580 14.38 7.56 -16.34
N LEU A 581 13.38 6.84 -16.84
CA LEU A 581 13.44 5.40 -17.12
C LEU A 581 14.53 5.03 -18.11
N ARG A 582 14.82 5.88 -19.10
CA ARG A 582 15.88 5.65 -20.10
C ARG A 582 17.29 5.88 -19.58
N VAL A 583 17.48 6.87 -18.72
CA VAL A 583 18.85 7.39 -18.46
C VAL A 583 19.29 7.25 -17.00
N ALA A 584 18.38 7.12 -16.05
CA ALA A 584 18.70 7.19 -14.64
C ALA A 584 18.41 5.90 -13.87
N SER A 585 17.13 5.50 -13.84
CA SER A 585 16.69 4.34 -13.05
C SER A 585 15.36 3.80 -13.55
N ARG A 586 15.15 2.49 -13.40
CA ARG A 586 13.90 1.81 -13.74
C ARG A 586 12.83 1.97 -12.66
N SER A 587 13.24 2.19 -11.43
CA SER A 587 12.33 2.46 -10.32
C SER A 587 13.08 3.11 -9.16
N CYS A 588 12.37 3.93 -8.41
CA CYS A 588 12.80 4.42 -7.11
C CYS A 588 11.66 4.23 -6.12
N THR A 589 11.69 3.15 -5.35
CA THR A 589 10.65 2.82 -4.37
C THR A 589 11.26 2.60 -2.99
N ARG A 590 10.71 3.26 -1.97
CA ARG A 590 11.02 3.08 -0.53
C ARG A 590 12.51 2.92 -0.20
N GLY A 591 13.34 3.81 -0.74
CA GLY A 591 14.79 3.81 -0.49
C GLY A 591 15.58 2.77 -1.28
N THR A 592 14.92 2.07 -2.21
CA THR A 592 15.57 1.16 -3.16
C THR A 592 15.46 1.73 -4.57
N THR A 593 16.59 1.90 -5.22
CA THR A 593 16.66 2.31 -6.63
C THR A 593 16.94 1.08 -7.49
N MET A 594 16.15 0.86 -8.53
CA MET A 594 16.44 -0.15 -9.55
C MET A 594 17.22 0.49 -10.69
N ASN A 595 18.42 -0.01 -10.92
CA ASN A 595 19.29 0.44 -11.99
C ASN A 595 18.75 0.05 -13.38
N LEU A 596 19.30 0.63 -14.43
CA LEU A 596 18.90 0.33 -15.82
C LEU A 596 19.11 -1.14 -16.22
N ASP A 597 20.04 -1.85 -15.58
CA ASP A 597 20.30 -3.28 -15.76
C ASP A 597 19.39 -4.20 -14.92
N GLY A 598 18.45 -3.63 -14.17
CA GLY A 598 17.52 -4.36 -13.31
C GLY A 598 18.07 -4.71 -11.92
N THR A 599 19.33 -4.43 -11.62
CA THR A 599 19.87 -4.61 -10.26
C THR A 599 19.34 -3.54 -9.32
N THR A 600 19.29 -3.83 -8.02
CA THR A 600 18.78 -2.89 -7.01
C THR A 600 19.91 -2.39 -6.09
N THR A 601 19.81 -1.12 -5.66
CA THR A 601 20.74 -0.50 -4.73
C THR A 601 20.02 0.38 -3.71
N GLN A 602 20.56 0.44 -2.49
CA GLN A 602 20.16 1.42 -1.46
C GLN A 602 21.07 2.65 -1.45
N GLN A 603 22.05 2.71 -2.35
CA GLN A 603 23.01 3.80 -2.48
C GLN A 603 22.99 4.31 -3.93
N PRO A 604 21.97 5.08 -4.33
CA PRO A 604 21.89 5.65 -5.66
C PRO A 604 23.05 6.61 -5.92
N THR A 605 23.48 6.71 -7.17
CA THR A 605 24.47 7.70 -7.61
C THR A 605 23.92 9.12 -7.47
N GLU A 606 24.79 10.14 -7.43
CA GLU A 606 24.37 11.56 -7.43
C GLU A 606 23.49 11.90 -8.65
N PHE A 607 23.76 11.28 -9.79
CA PHE A 607 22.94 11.44 -11.00
C PHE A 607 21.52 10.88 -10.79
N GLN A 608 21.40 9.67 -10.28
CA GLN A 608 20.09 9.06 -9.95
C GLN A 608 19.34 9.85 -8.88
N GLN A 609 20.05 10.30 -7.85
CA GLN A 609 19.47 11.11 -6.77
C GLN A 609 18.91 12.43 -7.31
N ARG A 610 19.59 13.08 -8.25
CA ARG A 610 19.09 14.30 -8.90
C ARG A 610 17.74 14.02 -9.60
N TRP A 611 17.65 12.97 -10.41
CA TRP A 611 16.40 12.60 -11.09
C TRP A 611 15.27 12.27 -10.12
N THR A 612 15.59 11.59 -9.02
CA THR A 612 14.62 11.31 -7.95
C THR A 612 14.11 12.61 -7.30
N ASN A 613 15.00 13.57 -7.04
CA ASN A 613 14.63 14.86 -6.46
C ASN A 613 13.78 15.70 -7.45
N GLU A 614 14.12 15.69 -8.73
CA GLU A 614 13.35 16.35 -9.79
C GLU A 614 11.95 15.73 -9.92
N HIS A 615 11.84 14.38 -9.86
CA HIS A 615 10.57 13.68 -9.84
C HIS A 615 9.73 14.09 -8.63
N TRP A 616 10.32 14.09 -7.43
CA TRP A 616 9.63 14.57 -6.23
C TRP A 616 9.19 16.02 -6.34
N MET A 617 9.99 16.89 -6.94
CA MET A 617 9.65 18.29 -7.12
C MET A 617 8.43 18.48 -8.03
N LEU A 618 8.37 17.75 -9.14
CA LEU A 618 7.22 17.77 -10.05
C LEU A 618 5.97 17.19 -9.38
N GLN A 619 6.09 16.04 -8.72
CA GLN A 619 4.98 15.44 -7.99
C GLN A 619 4.47 16.35 -6.87
N TYR A 620 5.37 16.97 -6.10
CA TYR A 620 4.99 17.92 -5.06
C TYR A 620 4.24 19.11 -5.63
N ASP A 621 4.72 19.68 -6.75
CA ASP A 621 4.05 20.79 -7.43
C ASP A 621 2.62 20.44 -7.83
N LEU A 622 2.44 19.27 -8.42
CA LEU A 622 1.15 18.80 -8.94
C LEU A 622 0.16 18.37 -7.84
N MET A 623 0.64 17.84 -6.72
CA MET A 623 -0.23 17.36 -5.63
C MET A 623 -0.48 18.40 -4.54
N PHE A 624 0.58 19.06 -4.07
CA PHE A 624 0.61 19.87 -2.85
C PHE A 624 1.03 21.32 -3.09
N GLY A 625 1.72 21.57 -4.19
CA GLY A 625 2.35 22.84 -4.50
C GLY A 625 1.40 23.86 -5.17
N LYS A 626 1.98 24.70 -6.00
CA LYS A 626 1.27 25.77 -6.72
C LYS A 626 0.72 25.33 -8.07
N GLY A 627 1.08 24.13 -8.55
CA GLY A 627 0.66 23.62 -9.85
C GLY A 627 1.27 24.37 -11.03
N TYR A 628 2.49 24.85 -10.91
CA TYR A 628 3.21 25.56 -11.99
C TYR A 628 3.29 24.71 -13.26
N ALA A 629 3.51 23.40 -13.11
CA ALA A 629 3.59 22.45 -14.21
C ALA A 629 2.27 22.30 -15.00
N LEU A 630 1.09 22.53 -14.38
CA LEU A 630 -0.21 22.33 -15.02
C LEU A 630 -0.39 23.18 -16.28
N ASN A 631 0.05 24.43 -16.25
CA ASN A 631 -0.03 25.34 -17.40
C ASN A 631 0.88 24.88 -18.54
N ARG A 632 2.09 24.41 -18.21
CA ARG A 632 3.08 23.90 -19.16
C ARG A 632 2.62 22.61 -19.84
N MET A 633 1.86 21.78 -19.15
CA MET A 633 1.31 20.52 -19.67
C MET A 633 0.03 20.72 -20.51
N GLY A 634 -0.47 21.92 -20.66
CA GLY A 634 -1.74 22.17 -21.37
C GLY A 634 -2.98 21.68 -20.63
N VAL A 635 -2.87 21.44 -19.31
CA VAL A 635 -3.96 20.98 -18.44
C VAL A 635 -4.43 22.10 -17.50
N ALA A 636 -4.38 23.33 -17.98
CA ALA A 636 -4.77 24.52 -17.22
C ALA A 636 -6.21 24.47 -16.66
N GLY A 637 -7.09 23.66 -17.26
CA GLY A 637 -8.42 23.39 -16.72
C GLY A 637 -8.42 22.77 -15.32
N LEU A 638 -7.29 22.16 -14.89
CA LEU A 638 -7.10 21.64 -13.54
C LEU A 638 -6.50 22.70 -12.58
N SER A 639 -5.96 23.81 -13.09
CA SER A 639 -5.32 24.85 -12.28
C SER A 639 -6.31 25.64 -11.40
N GLY A 640 -7.53 25.88 -11.87
CA GLY A 640 -8.60 26.51 -11.10
C GLY A 640 -9.09 25.69 -9.90
N MET A 641 -8.74 24.41 -9.85
CA MET A 641 -9.11 23.48 -8.79
C MET A 641 -8.05 23.43 -7.67
N ASN A 642 -6.82 23.93 -7.94
CA ASN A 642 -5.73 23.97 -6.96
C ASN A 642 -5.71 25.24 -6.08
N THR A 643 -6.47 26.27 -6.43
CA THR A 643 -6.60 27.49 -5.60
C THR A 643 -7.63 27.28 -4.50
N GLY A 644 -7.40 26.30 -3.61
CA GLY A 644 -8.12 26.19 -2.36
C GLY A 644 -7.79 27.40 -1.47
N LYS A 645 -8.76 28.30 -1.31
CA LYS A 645 -8.83 29.19 -0.16
C LYS A 645 -9.20 28.40 1.08
#